data_7ff675e288a8949082d64e76eb6beb46
#
_entry.id   7ff675e288a8949082d64e76eb6beb46
#
_cell.length_a   1.000
_cell.length_b   1.000
_cell.length_c   1.000
_cell.angle_alpha   90.00
_cell.angle_beta   90.00
_cell.angle_gamma   90.00
#
_symmetry.space_group_name_H-M   'P 1'
#
loop_
_entity.id
_entity.type
_entity.pdbx_description
1 polymer ?
#
loop_
_entity_poly.entity_id
_entity_poly.type
_entity_poly.pdbx_seq_one_letter_code
_entity_poly.pdbx_strand_id
1 'polypeptide(L)'
;KKKMESLTLCQINNALAKSVSVHAVAATKIAGVRISKPSRALHTTTPMTTSGLKKNNSASKKSAAFPSIQTKTYATQAPCITGDAASKSDIDVEGWIKKHYTPYEGDASFLAGPTEKTKKLFAKAEEYLAKERANGGLYDVDPHTPSTITSHKPGYLDKENEVIVGYQTDVPLKRAIKPFGGVNMVKNALKAVNVPMDKEVEHIFTDYRKTHNTAVFDLYSKEMRAGRSNAIMTGLPDGYGRGRIIGDYRRVALYGTDRLIAQKEKDKAELQKKQMDEPTMKLIGEVADQVKALKQLTQMAKSYGIDISKPAKNAREATQFVYFGYLGSIKEQDGAAMSLGRVDAFLDCFFENDLKNGVITEAEAQEIVDNLILKLRFARHLRTPEYNDLFAGDPTWVTMSIGGMGSDGRTLVNKTSFRVLNTLYNLGPAPEPNITVLWNKSLPKNFKDFATKVSIDTSSIQYESDALMSARFGDDYGIACCVSAMRIGKDMQFFGARCNLAKLMLYVLNHGKDERTGKQVGPDFGPVPEGPIPFDWMWETYDKAMDWIAKLYVNTMNVIHFCHDQYCYESLQMALHDTDVRRLMAFGVAGLSVVADSFSAIKYAKVTPIRDPKTGLTVDFKVEGEFPKFGNDDDRVDFFAKTVTDKLINKLRKTPTYRGAKHTLSILTITSNVVYGKKTGSTPDGRKAGQPFAPGCNPMHGREFSGAVASLSSVAKVNYDSCMDGISNTFSIVPNTIGKTLAERQGNLSGLLDGYFTKGAHHLNVNVLKRETLEDAMAHPENYPNLTIRVSGYAVNFVKLTPQQQKEVIARTFHEKM
;
A
#
# COMPACT_ATOMS: atom_id res chain seq x y z
N LYS A 1 -37.58 -1.39 26.58
CA LYS A 1 -37.75 -2.82 26.27
C LYS A 1 -38.54 -2.94 24.99
N LYS A 2 -37.96 -2.82 23.79
CA LYS A 2 -38.53 -3.26 22.54
C LYS A 2 -37.38 -3.75 21.69
N LYS A 3 -37.55 -4.93 21.12
CA LYS A 3 -36.69 -5.60 20.16
C LYS A 3 -36.35 -4.67 18.99
N MET A 4 -35.10 -4.45 18.70
CA MET A 4 -34.64 -3.99 17.40
C MET A 4 -34.15 -5.23 16.64
N GLU A 5 -34.91 -5.63 15.65
CA GLU A 5 -34.57 -6.69 14.71
C GLU A 5 -33.52 -6.19 13.76
N SER A 6 -32.44 -6.92 13.61
CA SER A 6 -31.37 -6.67 12.67
C SER A 6 -31.85 -6.99 11.26
N LEU A 7 -32.02 -5.97 10.43
CA LEU A 7 -32.19 -6.14 8.98
C LEU A 7 -30.89 -6.66 8.38
N THR A 8 -30.94 -7.80 7.72
CA THR A 8 -29.80 -8.42 7.05
C THR A 8 -29.41 -7.65 5.78
N LEU A 9 -28.11 -7.59 5.47
CA LEU A 9 -27.53 -6.96 4.26
C LEU A 9 -28.24 -7.34 2.94
N CYS A 10 -28.98 -8.44 2.90
CA CYS A 10 -29.75 -8.89 1.76
C CYS A 10 -30.98 -8.00 1.47
N GLN A 11 -31.56 -7.38 2.49
CA GLN A 11 -32.74 -6.50 2.34
C GLN A 11 -32.34 -5.09 1.88
N ILE A 12 -31.15 -4.62 2.23
CA ILE A 12 -30.63 -3.32 1.79
C ILE A 12 -30.26 -3.36 0.29
N ASN A 13 -29.69 -4.46 -0.20
CA ASN A 13 -29.38 -4.64 -1.62
C ASN A 13 -30.63 -4.76 -2.51
N ASN A 14 -31.75 -5.29 -1.98
CA ASN A 14 -33.01 -5.36 -2.72
C ASN A 14 -33.73 -4.01 -2.78
N ALA A 15 -33.54 -3.13 -1.82
CA ALA A 15 -34.13 -1.77 -1.85
C ALA A 15 -33.41 -0.87 -2.89
N LEU A 16 -32.10 -1.02 -3.04
CA LEU A 16 -31.30 -0.28 -4.04
C LEU A 16 -31.57 -0.78 -5.47
N ALA A 17 -31.85 -2.07 -5.67
CA ALA A 17 -32.17 -2.60 -7.00
C ALA A 17 -33.57 -2.20 -7.50
N LYS A 18 -34.51 -1.89 -6.60
CA LYS A 18 -35.87 -1.45 -6.95
C LYS A 18 -36.00 0.04 -7.26
N SER A 19 -35.07 0.88 -6.82
CA SER A 19 -35.12 2.33 -7.10
C SER A 19 -34.55 2.72 -8.48
N VAL A 20 -33.88 1.81 -9.19
CA VAL A 20 -33.27 2.07 -10.51
C VAL A 20 -34.17 1.65 -11.67
N SER A 21 -35.30 0.98 -11.42
CA SER A 21 -36.16 0.43 -12.48
C SER A 21 -37.41 1.26 -12.83
N VAL A 22 -37.58 2.48 -12.31
CA VAL A 22 -38.83 3.27 -12.51
C VAL A 22 -38.65 4.50 -13.43
N HIS A 23 -37.46 4.79 -13.99
CA HIS A 23 -37.29 5.98 -14.86
C HIS A 23 -36.78 5.66 -16.27
N ALA A 24 -37.28 4.63 -16.91
CA ALA A 24 -36.94 4.32 -18.28
C ALA A 24 -38.20 3.95 -19.12
N VAL A 25 -39.27 4.79 -19.09
CA VAL A 25 -40.32 4.82 -20.10
C VAL A 25 -40.92 6.21 -20.12
N ALA A 26 -40.41 7.10 -20.92
CA ALA A 26 -41.12 8.19 -21.60
C ALA A 26 -40.12 9.13 -22.34
N ALA A 27 -39.81 8.84 -23.58
CA ALA A 27 -39.43 9.84 -24.55
C ALA A 27 -39.38 9.18 -25.96
N THR A 28 -40.53 9.14 -26.59
CA THR A 28 -40.59 8.96 -28.06
C THR A 28 -41.56 10.00 -28.60
N LYS A 29 -41.08 10.73 -29.58
CA LYS A 29 -41.74 11.70 -30.47
C LYS A 29 -41.72 13.18 -30.06
N ILE A 30 -40.88 13.94 -30.73
CA ILE A 30 -41.31 14.95 -31.69
C ILE A 30 -40.15 15.32 -32.61
N ALA A 31 -40.47 15.34 -33.90
CA ALA A 31 -39.58 15.56 -35.03
C ALA A 31 -39.36 17.07 -35.33
N GLY A 32 -38.16 17.37 -35.82
CA GLY A 32 -37.97 18.30 -36.94
C GLY A 32 -37.97 19.78 -36.65
N VAL A 33 -36.78 20.39 -36.69
CA VAL A 33 -36.55 21.64 -37.40
C VAL A 33 -35.08 21.77 -37.80
N ARG A 34 -34.90 22.36 -39.00
CA ARG A 34 -33.71 22.42 -39.83
C ARG A 34 -32.61 23.32 -39.32
N ILE A 35 -31.42 22.94 -39.74
CA ILE A 35 -30.15 23.66 -39.75
C ILE A 35 -30.21 24.89 -40.69
N SER A 36 -29.65 26.03 -40.30
CA SER A 36 -29.04 27.01 -41.18
C SER A 36 -27.82 27.64 -40.53
N LYS A 37 -26.67 27.46 -41.18
CA LYS A 37 -25.54 28.40 -41.12
C LYS A 37 -25.89 29.64 -41.93
N PRO A 38 -25.25 30.82 -41.80
CA PRO A 38 -23.82 31.00 -41.96
C PRO A 38 -23.11 32.26 -41.38
N SER A 39 -21.83 32.29 -41.63
CA SER A 39 -20.94 33.38 -42.14
C SER A 39 -20.37 34.42 -41.18
N ARG A 40 -19.07 34.39 -41.17
CA ARG A 40 -18.01 35.40 -41.16
C ARG A 40 -18.39 36.89 -41.12
N ALA A 41 -17.66 37.60 -40.20
CA ALA A 41 -17.00 38.86 -40.61
C ALA A 41 -15.85 39.19 -39.64
N LEU A 42 -14.68 39.41 -40.24
CA LEU A 42 -13.49 40.09 -39.69
C LEU A 42 -13.76 41.57 -39.43
N HIS A 43 -13.08 42.19 -38.44
CA HIS A 43 -12.33 43.44 -38.51
C HIS A 43 -11.65 43.68 -37.16
N THR A 44 -10.39 43.63 -37.10
CA THR A 44 -9.20 44.53 -37.28
C THR A 44 -9.16 45.76 -36.37
N THR A 45 -8.00 45.84 -35.69
CA THR A 45 -7.06 46.95 -35.39
C THR A 45 -7.47 47.96 -34.31
N THR A 46 -6.70 48.09 -33.38
CA THR A 46 -5.48 48.69 -32.88
C THR A 46 -5.68 49.87 -31.93
N PRO A 47 -4.66 50.39 -31.29
CA PRO A 47 -4.67 50.70 -29.85
C PRO A 47 -4.71 52.23 -29.59
N MET A 48 -5.01 52.61 -28.34
CA MET A 48 -4.74 54.00 -27.92
C MET A 48 -4.20 54.07 -26.50
N THR A 49 -3.08 54.58 -26.43
CA THR A 49 -2.22 55.34 -25.56
C THR A 49 -2.85 56.02 -24.33
N THR A 50 -2.10 55.88 -23.24
CA THR A 50 -1.69 56.79 -22.15
C THR A 50 -2.42 58.13 -21.92
N SER A 51 -2.82 58.32 -20.64
CA SER A 51 -2.50 59.47 -19.77
C SER A 51 -3.20 59.22 -18.41
N GLY A 52 -2.49 59.14 -17.32
CA GLY A 52 -1.93 60.21 -16.54
C GLY A 52 -2.96 60.83 -15.58
N LEU A 53 -2.88 60.49 -14.27
CA LEU A 53 -2.96 61.54 -13.23
C LEU A 53 -3.17 61.00 -11.81
N LYS A 54 -2.24 61.30 -10.99
CA LYS A 54 -2.27 61.81 -9.60
C LYS A 54 -2.53 60.81 -8.44
N LYS A 55 -1.46 60.74 -7.64
CA LYS A 55 -1.38 60.37 -6.24
C LYS A 55 -2.46 61.05 -5.40
N ASN A 56 -3.07 60.22 -4.51
CA ASN A 56 -3.41 60.71 -3.18
C ASN A 56 -3.10 59.67 -2.15
N ASN A 57 -2.33 60.11 -1.14
CA ASN A 57 -1.93 59.39 0.07
C ASN A 57 -3.12 59.07 0.96
N SER A 58 -3.09 57.96 1.58
CA SER A 58 -3.09 57.69 3.02
C SER A 58 -3.97 56.50 3.40
N ALA A 59 -3.37 55.50 3.84
CA ALA A 59 -3.71 54.71 5.05
C ALA A 59 -2.79 53.53 5.14
N SER A 60 -1.79 53.65 5.96
CA SER A 60 -0.91 52.56 6.36
C SER A 60 -1.73 51.47 7.07
N LYS A 61 -2.09 50.39 6.37
CA LYS A 61 -2.37 49.13 7.01
C LYS A 61 -1.03 48.48 7.29
N LYS A 62 -0.61 48.48 8.55
CA LYS A 62 0.46 47.62 9.07
C LYS A 62 0.18 46.19 8.62
N SER A 63 0.93 45.71 7.62
CA SER A 63 1.05 44.28 7.39
C SER A 63 1.70 43.70 8.64
N ALA A 64 0.96 42.88 9.37
CA ALA A 64 1.54 42.06 10.41
C ALA A 64 2.63 41.18 9.74
N ALA A 65 3.88 41.52 10.00
CA ALA A 65 5.00 40.69 9.66
C ALA A 65 4.79 39.37 10.37
N PHE A 66 4.66 38.30 9.61
CA PHE A 66 4.67 36.95 10.15
C PHE A 66 5.97 36.79 10.95
N PRO A 67 5.90 36.30 12.20
CA PRO A 67 7.10 36.01 12.95
C PRO A 67 7.92 35.01 12.14
N SER A 68 9.12 35.43 11.77
CA SER A 68 10.11 34.52 11.17
C SER A 68 10.30 33.36 12.12
N ILE A 69 10.17 32.13 11.60
CA ILE A 69 10.61 30.94 12.32
C ILE A 69 12.06 31.25 12.71
N GLN A 70 12.35 31.30 14.02
CA GLN A 70 13.74 31.30 14.49
C GLN A 70 14.33 29.94 14.12
N THR A 71 14.73 29.83 12.85
CA THR A 71 15.68 28.81 12.44
C THR A 71 16.94 29.12 13.21
N LYS A 72 17.35 28.22 14.13
CA LYS A 72 18.75 28.16 14.52
C LYS A 72 19.52 28.23 13.21
N THR A 73 20.23 29.29 12.97
CA THR A 73 21.23 29.38 11.89
C THR A 73 22.24 28.31 12.23
N TYR A 74 22.17 27.18 11.51
CA TYR A 74 23.28 26.23 11.49
C TYR A 74 24.45 27.00 10.89
N ALA A 75 25.35 27.41 11.76
CA ALA A 75 26.48 28.23 11.39
C ALA A 75 27.38 27.40 10.48
N THR A 76 27.81 28.01 9.38
CA THR A 76 28.66 27.46 8.34
C THR A 76 28.02 26.38 7.46
N GLN A 77 27.78 26.72 6.19
CA GLN A 77 27.37 25.75 5.19
C GLN A 77 28.48 24.72 4.98
N ALA A 78 28.21 23.46 5.23
CA ALA A 78 29.06 22.39 4.79
C ALA A 78 29.28 22.47 3.27
N PRO A 79 30.40 22.02 2.74
CA PRO A 79 30.60 21.92 1.30
C PRO A 79 29.42 21.12 0.68
N CYS A 80 28.75 21.73 -0.32
CA CYS A 80 27.59 21.10 -0.92
C CYS A 80 28.01 19.84 -1.70
N ILE A 81 27.60 18.66 -1.23
CA ILE A 81 27.89 17.40 -1.92
C ILE A 81 27.03 17.21 -3.18
N THR A 82 26.06 18.10 -3.43
CA THR A 82 25.16 18.03 -4.60
C THR A 82 25.76 18.65 -5.86
N GLY A 83 26.94 19.29 -5.79
CA GLY A 83 27.57 19.98 -6.92
C GLY A 83 27.71 19.12 -8.18
N ASP A 84 28.13 17.87 -8.01
CA ASP A 84 28.29 16.91 -9.11
C ASP A 84 26.95 16.53 -9.74
N ALA A 85 25.90 16.39 -8.93
CA ALA A 85 24.57 16.04 -9.42
C ALA A 85 23.92 17.19 -10.22
N ALA A 86 24.16 18.43 -9.82
CA ALA A 86 23.64 19.60 -10.52
C ALA A 86 24.25 19.79 -11.93
N SER A 87 25.39 19.22 -12.19
CA SER A 87 26.10 19.32 -13.48
C SER A 87 25.71 18.23 -14.49
N LYS A 88 25.07 17.16 -14.06
CA LYS A 88 24.67 16.03 -14.93
C LYS A 88 23.46 16.38 -15.80
N SER A 89 23.51 15.92 -17.05
CA SER A 89 22.38 16.05 -17.98
C SER A 89 21.22 15.11 -17.61
N ASP A 90 21.51 13.96 -17.03
CA ASP A 90 20.53 12.91 -16.74
C ASP A 90 20.21 12.79 -15.24
N ILE A 91 19.02 12.26 -14.94
CA ILE A 91 18.57 11.97 -13.59
C ILE A 91 19.13 10.60 -13.17
N ASP A 92 20.09 10.59 -12.25
CA ASP A 92 20.77 9.36 -11.79
C ASP A 92 21.00 9.39 -10.26
N VAL A 93 19.94 9.09 -9.50
CA VAL A 93 20.00 9.04 -8.03
C VAL A 93 20.81 7.83 -7.56
N GLU A 94 20.63 6.68 -8.22
CA GLU A 94 21.34 5.44 -7.88
C GLU A 94 22.86 5.58 -7.99
N GLY A 95 23.35 6.10 -9.13
CA GLY A 95 24.78 6.32 -9.34
C GLY A 95 25.36 7.37 -8.38
N TRP A 96 24.58 8.40 -8.03
CA TRP A 96 24.99 9.37 -7.03
C TRP A 96 25.13 8.73 -5.65
N ILE A 97 24.18 7.90 -5.19
CA ILE A 97 24.26 7.19 -3.92
C ILE A 97 25.50 6.30 -3.91
N LYS A 98 25.72 5.47 -4.94
CA LYS A 98 26.88 4.56 -5.05
C LYS A 98 28.22 5.27 -4.90
N LYS A 99 28.30 6.52 -5.36
CA LYS A 99 29.50 7.35 -5.29
C LYS A 99 29.71 7.96 -3.90
N HIS A 100 28.63 8.29 -3.17
CA HIS A 100 28.72 9.16 -1.99
C HIS A 100 28.40 8.50 -0.65
N TYR A 101 27.68 7.35 -0.64
CA TYR A 101 27.31 6.70 0.62
C TYR A 101 28.51 6.04 1.30
N THR A 102 28.45 5.97 2.63
CA THR A 102 29.47 5.33 3.47
C THR A 102 28.85 4.09 4.14
N PRO A 103 29.34 2.88 3.83
CA PRO A 103 28.93 1.68 4.57
C PRO A 103 29.27 1.79 6.05
N TYR A 104 28.42 1.25 6.92
CA TYR A 104 28.63 1.22 8.35
C TYR A 104 28.52 -0.21 8.90
N GLU A 105 29.59 -0.68 9.51
CA GLU A 105 29.70 -2.02 10.11
C GLU A 105 29.84 -1.98 11.65
N GLY A 106 29.88 -0.75 12.20
CA GLY A 106 29.93 -0.54 13.65
C GLY A 106 28.63 -0.91 14.37
N ASP A 107 28.61 -0.67 15.67
CA ASP A 107 27.45 -0.96 16.52
C ASP A 107 26.53 0.26 16.69
N ALA A 108 25.54 0.11 17.58
CA ALA A 108 24.53 1.13 17.89
C ALA A 108 24.98 2.18 18.93
N SER A 109 26.24 2.19 19.36
CA SER A 109 26.74 3.05 20.48
C SER A 109 26.67 4.55 20.19
N PHE A 110 26.68 4.95 18.90
CA PHE A 110 26.57 6.35 18.49
C PHE A 110 25.13 6.92 18.58
N LEU A 111 24.12 6.05 18.72
CA LEU A 111 22.72 6.47 18.72
C LEU A 111 22.39 7.37 19.89
N ALA A 112 21.65 8.43 19.61
CA ALA A 112 21.17 9.36 20.63
C ALA A 112 19.72 9.04 21.03
N GLY A 113 19.41 9.31 22.29
CA GLY A 113 18.01 9.34 22.75
C GLY A 113 17.25 10.54 22.18
N PRO A 114 15.92 10.63 22.45
CA PRO A 114 15.09 11.72 21.97
C PRO A 114 15.52 13.05 22.60
N THR A 115 15.66 14.11 21.78
CA THR A 115 15.91 15.47 22.29
C THR A 115 14.70 16.01 23.03
N GLU A 116 14.86 17.10 23.78
CA GLU A 116 13.74 17.77 24.46
C GLU A 116 12.66 18.25 23.47
N LYS A 117 13.04 18.66 22.24
CA LYS A 117 12.09 19.00 21.20
C LYS A 117 11.32 17.77 20.74
N THR A 118 12.02 16.66 20.49
CA THR A 118 11.37 15.39 20.12
C THR A 118 10.37 14.95 21.21
N LYS A 119 10.75 15.01 22.48
CA LYS A 119 9.85 14.65 23.59
C LYS A 119 8.58 15.51 23.62
N LYS A 120 8.73 16.85 23.53
CA LYS A 120 7.60 17.79 23.51
C LYS A 120 6.69 17.55 22.30
N LEU A 121 7.28 17.36 21.12
CA LEU A 121 6.53 17.11 19.89
C LEU A 121 5.78 15.78 19.96
N PHE A 122 6.43 14.75 20.51
CA PHE A 122 5.80 13.43 20.66
C PHE A 122 4.67 13.45 21.67
N ALA A 123 4.83 14.12 22.83
CA ALA A 123 3.75 14.28 23.80
C ALA A 123 2.51 14.95 23.18
N LYS A 124 2.72 16.00 22.38
CA LYS A 124 1.63 16.68 21.67
C LYS A 124 1.01 15.79 20.59
N ALA A 125 1.82 14.97 19.92
CA ALA A 125 1.32 13.98 18.95
C ALA A 125 0.40 12.95 19.62
N GLU A 126 0.77 12.44 20.81
CA GLU A 126 -0.05 11.50 21.56
C GLU A 126 -1.40 12.10 21.99
N GLU A 127 -1.48 13.40 22.31
CA GLU A 127 -2.75 14.10 22.56
C GLU A 127 -3.69 14.07 21.33
N TYR A 128 -3.15 14.32 20.13
CA TYR A 128 -3.92 14.27 18.89
C TYR A 128 -4.39 12.84 18.59
N LEU A 129 -3.50 11.85 18.75
CA LEU A 129 -3.83 10.44 18.54
C LEU A 129 -4.84 9.93 19.58
N ALA A 130 -4.77 10.41 20.82
CA ALA A 130 -5.76 10.08 21.85
C ALA A 130 -7.14 10.63 21.52
N LYS A 131 -7.22 11.87 21.02
CA LYS A 131 -8.49 12.47 20.54
C LYS A 131 -9.04 11.72 19.35
N GLU A 132 -8.18 11.34 18.36
CA GLU A 132 -8.60 10.51 17.24
C GLU A 132 -9.20 9.18 17.71
N ARG A 133 -8.57 8.50 18.68
CA ARG A 133 -9.08 7.26 19.28
C ARG A 133 -10.43 7.47 19.99
N ALA A 134 -10.54 8.51 20.81
CA ALA A 134 -11.76 8.83 21.56
C ALA A 134 -12.94 9.14 20.62
N ASN A 135 -12.69 9.69 19.43
CA ASN A 135 -13.69 10.00 18.41
C ASN A 135 -13.91 8.85 17.40
N GLY A 136 -13.67 7.60 17.81
CA GLY A 136 -13.92 6.43 16.96
C GLY A 136 -12.99 6.31 15.74
N GLY A 137 -11.78 6.88 15.81
CA GLY A 137 -10.76 6.81 14.77
C GLY A 137 -10.79 7.94 13.74
N LEU A 138 -11.61 8.96 13.93
CA LEU A 138 -11.62 10.19 13.14
C LEU A 138 -11.34 11.40 14.04
N TYR A 139 -10.25 12.13 13.76
CA TYR A 139 -9.97 13.39 14.48
C TYR A 139 -10.90 14.51 14.02
N ASP A 140 -10.91 14.77 12.71
CA ASP A 140 -11.72 15.81 12.04
C ASP A 140 -11.72 15.55 10.52
N VAL A 141 -12.63 16.19 9.77
CA VAL A 141 -12.73 16.11 8.31
C VAL A 141 -13.12 17.46 7.70
N ASP A 142 -12.50 17.79 6.58
CA ASP A 142 -12.91 18.91 5.72
C ASP A 142 -13.80 18.38 4.58
N PRO A 143 -15.11 18.62 4.59
CA PRO A 143 -16.02 18.16 3.54
C PRO A 143 -16.12 19.14 2.36
N HIS A 144 -15.49 20.31 2.43
CA HIS A 144 -15.66 21.42 1.47
C HIS A 144 -14.52 21.50 0.45
N THR A 145 -13.29 21.11 0.83
CA THR A 145 -12.11 21.33 0.00
C THR A 145 -11.61 20.03 -0.61
N PRO A 146 -11.86 19.77 -1.93
CA PRO A 146 -11.21 18.65 -2.62
C PRO A 146 -9.69 18.75 -2.53
N SER A 147 -9.05 17.67 -2.04
CA SER A 147 -7.61 17.67 -1.81
C SER A 147 -6.84 17.69 -3.13
N THR A 148 -5.94 18.66 -3.23
CA THR A 148 -4.91 18.78 -4.28
C THR A 148 -3.58 19.14 -3.61
N ILE A 149 -2.49 19.18 -4.36
CA ILE A 149 -1.16 19.51 -3.82
C ILE A 149 -1.19 20.86 -3.05
N THR A 150 -1.97 21.84 -3.51
CA THR A 150 -1.99 23.21 -2.99
C THR A 150 -3.30 23.61 -2.28
N SER A 151 -4.23 22.69 -2.08
CA SER A 151 -5.60 23.02 -1.64
C SER A 151 -5.71 23.56 -0.21
N HIS A 152 -4.82 23.17 0.69
CA HIS A 152 -4.90 23.56 2.10
C HIS A 152 -3.73 24.46 2.49
N LYS A 153 -3.98 25.34 3.45
CA LYS A 153 -2.94 26.16 4.10
C LYS A 153 -1.94 25.28 4.85
N PRO A 154 -0.74 25.80 5.14
CA PRO A 154 0.24 25.11 5.96
C PRO A 154 -0.29 24.72 7.34
N GLY A 155 -0.18 23.41 7.68
CA GLY A 155 -0.51 22.87 8.98
C GLY A 155 0.74 22.59 9.81
N TYR A 156 0.60 22.68 11.13
CA TYR A 156 1.64 22.41 12.11
C TYR A 156 1.06 21.69 13.32
N LEU A 157 1.81 20.74 13.87
CA LEU A 157 1.53 20.15 15.18
C LEU A 157 2.05 21.06 16.29
N ASP A 158 3.30 21.49 16.15
CA ASP A 158 3.97 22.43 17.04
C ASP A 158 5.05 23.20 16.25
N LYS A 159 4.70 24.40 15.83
CA LYS A 159 5.54 25.20 14.94
C LYS A 159 6.94 25.53 15.49
N GLU A 160 7.09 25.55 16.81
CA GLU A 160 8.37 25.88 17.46
C GLU A 160 9.29 24.67 17.57
N ASN A 161 8.73 23.47 17.74
CA ASN A 161 9.47 22.25 17.98
C ASN A 161 9.61 21.36 16.73
N GLU A 162 8.87 21.62 15.64
CA GLU A 162 9.01 20.86 14.40
C GLU A 162 10.29 21.23 13.64
N VAL A 163 11.10 20.22 13.34
CA VAL A 163 12.30 20.36 12.46
C VAL A 163 11.93 20.07 11.00
N ILE A 164 11.06 19.10 10.78
CA ILE A 164 10.44 18.79 9.50
C ILE A 164 8.98 19.24 9.54
N VAL A 165 8.52 20.02 8.58
CA VAL A 165 7.18 20.61 8.56
C VAL A 165 6.30 20.05 7.44
N GLY A 166 4.99 20.12 7.63
CA GLY A 166 3.99 19.79 6.62
C GLY A 166 3.00 18.72 7.04
N TYR A 167 1.71 18.95 6.69
CA TYR A 167 0.60 18.02 6.85
C TYR A 167 -0.31 18.06 5.64
N GLN A 168 -1.17 17.06 5.49
CA GLN A 168 -2.11 16.96 4.36
C GLN A 168 -3.12 18.10 4.33
N THR A 169 -3.50 18.61 5.50
CA THR A 169 -4.39 19.76 5.67
C THR A 169 -3.76 20.80 6.61
N ASP A 170 -4.50 21.83 6.92
CA ASP A 170 -4.12 22.90 7.85
C ASP A 170 -4.05 22.44 9.33
N VAL A 171 -4.66 21.28 9.65
CA VAL A 171 -4.65 20.69 10.99
C VAL A 171 -4.15 19.24 10.91
N PRO A 172 -3.20 18.82 11.77
CA PRO A 172 -2.77 17.42 11.85
C PRO A 172 -3.95 16.47 12.06
N LEU A 173 -3.93 15.31 11.41
CA LEU A 173 -4.99 14.27 11.43
C LEU A 173 -6.36 14.67 10.86
N LYS A 174 -6.60 15.94 10.50
CA LYS A 174 -7.82 16.30 9.80
C LYS A 174 -7.80 15.73 8.39
N ARG A 175 -8.81 14.92 8.05
CA ARG A 175 -8.92 14.28 6.75
C ARG A 175 -9.46 15.25 5.70
N ALA A 176 -8.99 15.09 4.47
CA ALA A 176 -9.50 15.81 3.31
C ALA A 176 -10.29 14.87 2.40
N ILE A 177 -11.31 15.40 1.73
CA ILE A 177 -12.05 14.66 0.71
C ILE A 177 -11.25 14.57 -0.59
N LYS A 178 -11.40 13.45 -1.30
CA LYS A 178 -10.72 13.18 -2.58
C LYS A 178 -11.70 12.63 -3.61
N PRO A 179 -12.59 13.47 -4.14
CA PRO A 179 -13.70 13.02 -4.99
C PRO A 179 -13.27 12.58 -6.39
N PHE A 180 -12.04 12.90 -6.84
CA PHE A 180 -11.51 12.46 -8.15
C PHE A 180 -11.53 10.93 -8.32
N GLY A 181 -11.21 10.19 -7.25
CA GLY A 181 -11.29 8.74 -7.22
C GLY A 181 -12.72 8.22 -7.23
N GLY A 182 -13.63 8.87 -6.48
CA GLY A 182 -15.03 8.45 -6.42
C GLY A 182 -15.89 9.36 -5.54
N VAL A 183 -16.73 10.17 -6.15
CA VAL A 183 -17.63 11.07 -5.42
C VAL A 183 -18.59 10.30 -4.51
N ASN A 184 -19.12 9.16 -4.96
CA ASN A 184 -19.99 8.32 -4.14
C ASN A 184 -19.27 7.68 -2.95
N MET A 185 -17.97 7.40 -3.07
CA MET A 185 -17.15 6.88 -1.97
C MET A 185 -16.96 7.96 -0.90
N VAL A 186 -16.67 9.20 -1.29
CA VAL A 186 -16.60 10.36 -0.39
C VAL A 186 -17.93 10.57 0.32
N LYS A 187 -19.04 10.58 -0.42
CA LYS A 187 -20.40 10.74 0.13
C LYS A 187 -20.72 9.68 1.18
N ASN A 188 -20.41 8.42 0.89
CA ASN A 188 -20.64 7.31 1.82
C ASN A 188 -19.73 7.41 3.06
N ALA A 189 -18.46 7.82 2.90
CA ALA A 189 -17.53 7.99 4.01
C ALA A 189 -17.96 9.16 4.93
N LEU A 190 -18.35 10.30 4.37
CA LEU A 190 -18.88 11.44 5.14
C LEU A 190 -20.20 11.09 5.87
N LYS A 191 -21.10 10.38 5.18
CA LYS A 191 -22.36 9.91 5.79
C LYS A 191 -22.11 9.01 7.00
N ALA A 192 -21.10 8.15 6.94
CA ALA A 192 -20.76 7.23 8.03
C ALA A 192 -20.29 7.95 9.31
N VAL A 193 -19.82 9.19 9.17
CA VAL A 193 -19.37 10.04 10.29
C VAL A 193 -20.34 11.22 10.56
N ASN A 194 -21.56 11.15 9.99
CA ASN A 194 -22.62 12.15 10.15
C ASN A 194 -22.23 13.58 9.69
N VAL A 195 -21.35 13.70 8.71
CA VAL A 195 -20.98 14.96 8.09
C VAL A 195 -21.63 15.06 6.72
N PRO A 196 -22.39 16.14 6.41
CA PRO A 196 -22.99 16.32 5.10
C PRO A 196 -21.91 16.61 4.06
N MET A 197 -22.09 16.10 2.86
CA MET A 197 -21.24 16.48 1.73
C MET A 197 -21.59 17.90 1.27
N ASP A 198 -20.56 18.66 0.89
CA ASP A 198 -20.73 19.97 0.27
C ASP A 198 -21.49 19.83 -1.06
N LYS A 199 -22.57 20.64 -1.24
CA LYS A 199 -23.45 20.55 -2.41
C LYS A 199 -22.76 20.98 -3.71
N GLU A 200 -21.87 21.98 -3.64
CA GLU A 200 -21.16 22.45 -4.83
C GLU A 200 -20.12 21.41 -5.27
N VAL A 201 -19.40 20.83 -4.33
CA VAL A 201 -18.47 19.72 -4.61
C VAL A 201 -19.22 18.52 -5.18
N GLU A 202 -20.37 18.14 -4.60
CA GLU A 202 -21.20 17.06 -5.13
C GLU A 202 -21.63 17.35 -6.56
N HIS A 203 -22.14 18.54 -6.83
CA HIS A 203 -22.58 18.98 -8.16
C HIS A 203 -21.44 18.96 -9.18
N ILE A 204 -20.27 19.51 -8.86
CA ILE A 204 -19.12 19.51 -9.77
C ILE A 204 -18.68 18.08 -10.15
N PHE A 205 -18.61 17.18 -9.18
CA PHE A 205 -18.11 15.83 -9.41
C PHE A 205 -19.18 14.83 -9.89
N THR A 206 -20.44 15.21 -9.90
CA THR A 206 -21.53 14.41 -10.46
C THR A 206 -21.89 14.87 -11.88
N ASP A 207 -22.00 16.17 -12.12
CA ASP A 207 -22.55 16.71 -13.36
C ASP A 207 -21.49 17.19 -14.36
N TYR A 208 -20.37 17.74 -13.87
CA TYR A 208 -19.30 18.26 -14.76
C TYR A 208 -18.09 17.35 -14.90
N ARG A 209 -17.79 16.51 -13.92
CA ARG A 209 -16.62 15.65 -13.91
C ARG A 209 -17.02 14.19 -13.74
N LYS A 210 -16.43 13.34 -14.56
CA LYS A 210 -16.52 11.88 -14.36
C LYS A 210 -15.43 11.43 -13.39
N THR A 211 -15.82 10.75 -12.31
CA THR A 211 -14.86 10.18 -11.35
C THR A 211 -14.38 8.82 -11.81
N HIS A 212 -13.21 8.37 -11.31
CA HIS A 212 -12.68 7.05 -11.60
C HIS A 212 -13.70 5.93 -11.31
N ASN A 213 -14.30 5.93 -10.14
CA ASN A 213 -15.30 4.93 -9.74
C ASN A 213 -16.50 4.88 -10.71
N THR A 214 -17.06 6.03 -11.06
CA THR A 214 -18.18 6.10 -12.02
C THR A 214 -17.78 5.51 -13.37
N ALA A 215 -16.60 5.88 -13.89
CA ALA A 215 -16.11 5.38 -15.16
C ALA A 215 -15.89 3.87 -15.17
N VAL A 216 -15.32 3.32 -14.08
CA VAL A 216 -15.13 1.86 -13.94
C VAL A 216 -16.48 1.13 -14.00
N PHE A 217 -17.46 1.60 -13.25
CA PHE A 217 -18.78 0.95 -13.25
C PHE A 217 -19.54 1.11 -14.56
N ASP A 218 -19.31 2.16 -15.35
CA ASP A 218 -19.88 2.27 -16.69
C ASP A 218 -19.32 1.22 -17.65
N LEU A 219 -18.03 0.88 -17.50
CA LEU A 219 -17.34 -0.08 -18.38
C LEU A 219 -17.44 -1.54 -17.93
N TYR A 220 -17.79 -1.81 -16.68
CA TYR A 220 -17.89 -3.18 -16.18
C TYR A 220 -18.96 -3.99 -16.90
N SER A 221 -18.56 -5.15 -17.45
CA SER A 221 -19.51 -6.15 -17.96
C SER A 221 -20.37 -6.76 -16.84
N LYS A 222 -21.44 -7.45 -17.23
CA LYS A 222 -22.28 -8.22 -16.29
C LYS A 222 -21.44 -9.24 -15.51
N GLU A 223 -20.50 -9.91 -16.18
CA GLU A 223 -19.61 -10.91 -15.58
C GLU A 223 -18.65 -10.29 -14.57
N MET A 224 -18.02 -9.15 -14.88
CA MET A 224 -17.16 -8.40 -13.93
C MET A 224 -17.94 -7.98 -12.69
N ARG A 225 -19.18 -7.46 -12.87
CA ARG A 225 -20.07 -7.11 -11.75
C ARG A 225 -20.45 -8.32 -10.91
N ALA A 226 -20.77 -9.46 -11.56
CA ALA A 226 -21.08 -10.71 -10.86
C ALA A 226 -19.88 -11.23 -10.07
N GLY A 227 -18.69 -11.24 -10.67
CA GLY A 227 -17.45 -11.66 -10.01
C GLY A 227 -17.12 -10.79 -8.79
N ARG A 228 -17.30 -9.47 -8.90
CA ARG A 228 -17.14 -8.52 -7.78
C ARG A 228 -18.15 -8.74 -6.66
N SER A 229 -19.44 -8.77 -6.99
CA SER A 229 -20.53 -8.83 -6.01
C SER A 229 -20.58 -10.16 -5.25
N ASN A 230 -20.14 -11.27 -5.85
CA ASN A 230 -20.06 -12.58 -5.22
C ASN A 230 -18.66 -12.90 -4.68
N ALA A 231 -17.76 -11.91 -4.65
CA ALA A 231 -16.47 -11.99 -3.98
C ALA A 231 -15.51 -13.09 -4.49
N ILE A 232 -15.64 -13.51 -5.77
CA ILE A 232 -14.58 -14.28 -6.42
C ILE A 232 -13.35 -13.36 -6.70
N MET A 233 -13.60 -12.07 -6.94
CA MET A 233 -12.60 -11.01 -6.93
C MET A 233 -12.94 -10.01 -5.82
N THR A 234 -11.98 -9.70 -4.95
CA THR A 234 -12.18 -8.81 -3.78
C THR A 234 -11.02 -7.82 -3.67
N GLY A 235 -11.30 -6.65 -3.05
CA GLY A 235 -10.29 -5.60 -2.89
C GLY A 235 -9.89 -4.95 -4.21
N LEU A 236 -10.79 -4.96 -5.20
CA LEU A 236 -10.61 -4.27 -6.47
C LEU A 236 -10.42 -2.77 -6.23
N PRO A 237 -9.41 -2.14 -6.86
CA PRO A 237 -9.19 -0.69 -6.76
C PRO A 237 -10.15 0.08 -7.66
N ASP A 238 -11.43 -0.29 -7.63
CA ASP A 238 -12.52 0.30 -8.42
C ASP A 238 -13.28 1.40 -7.67
N GLY A 239 -13.07 1.52 -6.36
CA GLY A 239 -13.73 2.53 -5.53
C GLY A 239 -12.94 3.82 -5.41
N TYR A 240 -11.62 3.75 -5.40
CA TYR A 240 -10.71 4.87 -5.21
C TYR A 240 -9.66 4.91 -6.31
N GLY A 241 -9.31 6.11 -6.82
CA GLY A 241 -8.14 6.31 -7.66
C GLY A 241 -6.87 6.18 -6.81
N ARG A 242 -6.12 5.11 -7.03
CA ARG A 242 -4.90 4.82 -6.27
C ARG A 242 -4.00 3.82 -6.99
N GLY A 243 -2.70 3.88 -6.67
CA GLY A 243 -1.72 2.91 -7.10
C GLY A 243 -0.78 2.49 -5.98
N ARG A 244 0.12 1.54 -6.25
CA ARG A 244 1.30 1.22 -5.44
C ARG A 244 2.52 1.77 -6.16
N ILE A 245 2.68 3.06 -6.13
CA ILE A 245 3.79 3.73 -6.80
C ILE A 245 4.74 4.24 -5.73
N ILE A 246 6.01 3.89 -5.83
CA ILE A 246 7.08 4.51 -5.04
C ILE A 246 7.64 5.63 -5.87
N GLY A 247 7.28 6.88 -5.59
CA GLY A 247 7.90 8.05 -6.20
C GLY A 247 9.37 8.15 -5.78
N ASP A 248 10.26 8.55 -6.69
CA ASP A 248 11.63 8.85 -6.29
C ASP A 248 11.71 10.26 -5.67
N TYR A 249 11.24 10.37 -4.44
CA TYR A 249 11.19 11.62 -3.67
C TYR A 249 12.59 12.23 -3.45
N ARG A 250 13.64 11.42 -3.53
CA ARG A 250 15.05 11.83 -3.42
C ARG A 250 15.45 12.78 -4.55
N ARG A 251 14.77 12.68 -5.72
CA ARG A 251 14.99 13.60 -6.86
C ARG A 251 14.74 15.04 -6.48
N VAL A 252 13.74 15.31 -5.63
CA VAL A 252 13.45 16.68 -5.17
C VAL A 252 14.61 17.24 -4.38
N ALA A 253 15.22 16.46 -3.50
CA ALA A 253 16.35 16.88 -2.69
C ALA A 253 17.65 17.00 -3.51
N LEU A 254 17.89 16.07 -4.43
CA LEU A 254 19.15 16.02 -5.18
C LEU A 254 19.23 17.05 -6.30
N TYR A 255 18.10 17.33 -6.98
CA TYR A 255 18.10 18.16 -8.18
C TYR A 255 17.32 19.47 -8.05
N GLY A 256 16.38 19.56 -7.11
CA GLY A 256 15.41 20.65 -7.04
C GLY A 256 14.34 20.58 -8.14
N THR A 257 13.22 21.26 -7.92
CA THR A 257 12.09 21.21 -8.87
C THR A 257 12.38 21.91 -10.20
N ASP A 258 13.23 22.94 -10.27
CA ASP A 258 13.57 23.59 -11.53
C ASP A 258 14.22 22.61 -12.52
N ARG A 259 15.17 21.80 -12.03
CA ARG A 259 15.84 20.79 -12.86
C ARG A 259 14.88 19.69 -13.30
N LEU A 260 13.99 19.23 -12.41
CA LEU A 260 13.01 18.21 -12.73
C LEU A 260 12.00 18.71 -13.77
N ILE A 261 11.54 19.97 -13.66
CA ILE A 261 10.68 20.61 -14.66
C ILE A 261 11.38 20.69 -16.01
N ALA A 262 12.62 21.15 -16.04
CA ALA A 262 13.41 21.26 -17.27
C ALA A 262 13.58 19.89 -17.95
N GLN A 263 13.81 18.83 -17.18
CA GLN A 263 13.90 17.46 -17.72
C GLN A 263 12.57 17.01 -18.33
N LYS A 264 11.45 17.23 -17.65
CA LYS A 264 10.12 16.85 -18.17
C LYS A 264 9.73 17.67 -19.41
N GLU A 265 10.07 18.95 -19.48
CA GLU A 265 9.86 19.75 -20.70
C GLU A 265 10.74 19.25 -21.86
N LYS A 266 11.99 18.85 -21.60
CA LYS A 266 12.85 18.20 -22.59
C LYS A 266 12.23 16.88 -23.09
N ASP A 267 11.77 16.03 -22.17
CA ASP A 267 11.13 14.76 -22.52
C ASP A 267 9.87 14.97 -23.38
N LYS A 268 9.05 15.97 -23.04
CA LYS A 268 7.87 16.35 -23.80
C LYS A 268 8.25 16.80 -25.23
N ALA A 269 9.28 17.60 -25.37
CA ALA A 269 9.77 18.06 -26.69
C ALA A 269 10.27 16.89 -27.55
N GLU A 270 10.93 15.89 -26.96
CA GLU A 270 11.31 14.66 -27.67
C GLU A 270 10.11 13.80 -28.09
N LEU A 271 9.08 13.69 -27.24
CA LEU A 271 7.84 12.99 -27.57
C LEU A 271 7.10 13.68 -28.75
N GLN A 272 7.12 15.02 -28.80
CA GLN A 272 6.47 15.79 -29.87
C GLN A 272 7.11 15.59 -31.26
N LYS A 273 8.30 15.02 -31.34
CA LYS A 273 8.96 14.64 -32.60
C LYS A 273 8.49 13.28 -33.12
N LYS A 274 7.81 12.49 -32.31
CA LYS A 274 7.30 11.16 -32.66
C LYS A 274 5.99 11.27 -33.46
N GLN A 275 5.56 10.15 -34.05
CA GLN A 275 4.22 10.07 -34.63
C GLN A 275 3.15 10.34 -33.56
N MET A 276 2.14 11.14 -33.92
CA MET A 276 1.02 11.48 -33.04
C MET A 276 -0.06 10.39 -33.06
N ASP A 277 0.26 9.23 -32.51
CA ASP A 277 -0.71 8.20 -32.19
C ASP A 277 -1.30 8.37 -30.78
N GLU A 278 -2.35 7.62 -30.46
CA GLU A 278 -3.04 7.73 -29.18
C GLU A 278 -2.11 7.56 -27.95
N PRO A 279 -1.22 6.54 -27.90
CA PRO A 279 -0.27 6.39 -26.80
C PRO A 279 0.68 7.59 -26.65
N THR A 280 1.18 8.12 -27.77
CA THR A 280 2.10 9.28 -27.75
C THR A 280 1.39 10.55 -27.29
N MET A 281 0.20 10.85 -27.82
CA MET A 281 -0.61 12.00 -27.41
C MET A 281 -0.97 11.93 -25.93
N LYS A 282 -1.37 10.74 -25.44
CA LYS A 282 -1.66 10.51 -24.03
C LYS A 282 -0.44 10.76 -23.15
N LEU A 283 0.73 10.25 -23.52
CA LEU A 283 1.97 10.45 -22.75
C LEU A 283 2.41 11.92 -22.74
N ILE A 284 2.25 12.65 -23.83
CA ILE A 284 2.53 14.10 -23.89
C ILE A 284 1.63 14.85 -22.90
N GLY A 285 0.32 14.51 -22.86
CA GLY A 285 -0.62 15.08 -21.89
C GLY A 285 -0.22 14.77 -20.44
N GLU A 286 0.11 13.52 -20.15
CA GLU A 286 0.59 13.10 -18.83
C GLU A 286 1.85 13.85 -18.39
N VAL A 287 2.83 14.05 -19.28
CA VAL A 287 4.06 14.80 -18.97
C VAL A 287 3.76 16.28 -18.74
N ALA A 288 2.80 16.86 -19.45
CA ALA A 288 2.34 18.23 -19.19
C ALA A 288 1.71 18.37 -17.80
N ASP A 289 0.89 17.38 -17.38
CA ASP A 289 0.34 17.33 -16.02
C ASP A 289 1.43 17.13 -14.95
N GLN A 290 2.46 16.32 -15.23
CA GLN A 290 3.62 16.15 -14.35
C GLN A 290 4.39 17.47 -14.15
N VAL A 291 4.60 18.25 -15.21
CA VAL A 291 5.20 19.60 -15.11
C VAL A 291 4.37 20.54 -14.23
N LYS A 292 3.05 20.52 -14.41
CA LYS A 292 2.11 21.30 -13.58
C LYS A 292 2.20 20.88 -12.11
N ALA A 293 2.24 19.58 -11.84
CA ALA A 293 2.33 19.04 -10.48
C ALA A 293 3.65 19.44 -9.78
N LEU A 294 4.80 19.43 -10.48
CA LEU A 294 6.07 19.92 -9.93
C LEU A 294 6.02 21.41 -9.59
N LYS A 295 5.38 22.23 -10.43
CA LYS A 295 5.15 23.67 -10.14
C LYS A 295 4.26 23.85 -8.90
N GLN A 296 3.22 23.03 -8.75
CA GLN A 296 2.36 23.03 -7.57
C GLN A 296 3.11 22.57 -6.31
N LEU A 297 4.00 21.58 -6.42
CA LEU A 297 4.87 21.16 -5.31
C LEU A 297 5.76 22.31 -4.84
N THR A 298 6.36 23.05 -5.78
CA THR A 298 7.16 24.25 -5.46
C THR A 298 6.31 25.31 -4.75
N GLN A 299 5.09 25.53 -5.22
CA GLN A 299 4.14 26.47 -4.59
C GLN A 299 3.75 26.02 -3.17
N MET A 300 3.49 24.72 -2.96
CA MET A 300 3.21 24.16 -1.65
C MET A 300 4.39 24.38 -0.69
N ALA A 301 5.61 24.04 -1.09
CA ALA A 301 6.80 24.26 -0.28
C ALA A 301 7.00 25.74 0.08
N LYS A 302 6.81 26.62 -0.90
CA LYS A 302 6.90 28.07 -0.69
C LYS A 302 5.87 28.59 0.32
N SER A 303 4.70 27.99 0.44
CA SER A 303 3.72 28.34 1.46
C SER A 303 4.21 28.07 2.89
N TYR A 304 5.12 27.11 3.07
CA TYR A 304 5.84 26.85 4.31
C TYR A 304 7.10 27.72 4.50
N GLY A 305 7.41 28.61 3.55
CA GLY A 305 8.62 29.44 3.57
C GLY A 305 9.90 28.71 3.10
N ILE A 306 9.76 27.57 2.41
CA ILE A 306 10.88 26.73 2.00
C ILE A 306 10.98 26.70 0.47
N ASP A 307 12.20 26.97 -0.03
CA ASP A 307 12.51 26.92 -1.46
C ASP A 307 13.12 25.55 -1.83
N ILE A 308 12.36 24.78 -2.61
CA ILE A 308 12.80 23.47 -3.14
C ILE A 308 13.16 23.54 -4.63
N SER A 309 13.30 24.75 -5.19
CA SER A 309 13.62 24.93 -6.61
C SER A 309 15.04 24.47 -6.95
N LYS A 310 15.95 24.49 -5.97
CA LYS A 310 17.35 24.11 -6.07
C LYS A 310 17.67 22.88 -5.22
N PRO A 311 18.81 22.19 -5.45
CA PRO A 311 19.25 21.08 -4.61
C PRO A 311 19.33 21.45 -3.14
N ALA A 312 19.07 20.47 -2.28
CA ALA A 312 19.22 20.60 -0.83
C ALA A 312 20.70 20.80 -0.45
N LYS A 313 20.95 21.62 0.58
CA LYS A 313 22.30 22.02 0.99
C LYS A 313 22.81 21.25 2.20
N ASN A 314 21.94 20.64 2.98
CA ASN A 314 22.25 19.94 4.23
C ASN A 314 21.24 18.84 4.51
N ALA A 315 21.48 18.03 5.56
CA ALA A 315 20.65 16.89 5.94
C ALA A 315 19.19 17.28 6.25
N ARG A 316 18.97 18.40 6.92
CA ARG A 316 17.63 18.90 7.23
C ARG A 316 16.86 19.25 5.96
N GLU A 317 17.47 20.03 5.04
CA GLU A 317 16.84 20.36 3.76
C GLU A 317 16.58 19.11 2.92
N ALA A 318 17.55 18.17 2.85
CA ALA A 318 17.37 16.93 2.09
C ALA A 318 16.20 16.12 2.62
N THR A 319 16.09 15.96 3.93
CA THR A 319 14.97 15.25 4.57
C THR A 319 13.64 15.97 4.34
N GLN A 320 13.60 17.29 4.47
CA GLN A 320 12.40 18.10 4.22
C GLN A 320 11.94 18.01 2.75
N PHE A 321 12.87 18.03 1.79
CA PHE A 321 12.53 17.98 0.37
C PHE A 321 12.01 16.60 -0.04
N VAL A 322 12.63 15.52 0.47
CA VAL A 322 12.11 14.15 0.33
C VAL A 322 10.67 14.07 0.89
N TYR A 323 10.46 14.61 2.09
CA TYR A 323 9.14 14.60 2.71
C TYR A 323 8.12 15.43 1.95
N PHE A 324 8.47 16.60 1.39
CA PHE A 324 7.56 17.38 0.57
C PHE A 324 7.16 16.68 -0.72
N GLY A 325 8.08 15.96 -1.36
CA GLY A 325 7.76 15.12 -2.51
C GLY A 325 6.72 14.05 -2.14
N TYR A 326 6.90 13.39 -1.00
CA TYR A 326 5.94 12.43 -0.46
C TYR A 326 4.61 13.10 -0.07
N LEU A 327 4.65 14.19 0.69
CA LEU A 327 3.46 14.91 1.14
C LEU A 327 2.60 15.38 -0.03
N GLY A 328 3.21 15.99 -1.05
CA GLY A 328 2.49 16.43 -2.24
C GLY A 328 1.78 15.26 -2.94
N SER A 329 2.44 14.10 -3.03
CA SER A 329 1.87 12.90 -3.64
C SER A 329 0.66 12.37 -2.84
N ILE A 330 0.73 12.30 -1.52
CA ILE A 330 -0.40 11.85 -0.69
C ILE A 330 -1.54 12.87 -0.56
N LYS A 331 -1.29 14.15 -0.88
CA LYS A 331 -2.35 15.17 -1.00
C LYS A 331 -3.12 15.02 -2.30
N GLU A 332 -2.44 14.69 -3.40
CA GLU A 332 -3.04 14.58 -4.72
C GLU A 332 -3.95 13.35 -4.85
N GLN A 333 -3.51 12.19 -4.38
CA GLN A 333 -4.19 10.93 -4.65
C GLN A 333 -4.77 10.28 -3.39
N ASP A 334 -5.72 9.37 -3.59
CA ASP A 334 -6.42 8.64 -2.53
C ASP A 334 -5.84 7.23 -2.33
N GLY A 335 -4.51 7.12 -2.43
CA GLY A 335 -3.83 5.84 -2.41
C GLY A 335 -3.68 5.24 -1.01
N ALA A 336 -4.01 3.98 -0.90
CA ALA A 336 -3.35 3.10 0.04
C ALA A 336 -2.02 2.65 -0.57
N ALA A 337 -1.07 2.22 0.25
CA ALA A 337 0.25 1.76 -0.19
C ALA A 337 1.15 2.88 -0.75
N MET A 338 1.07 4.04 -0.15
CA MET A 338 1.93 5.20 -0.42
C MET A 338 3.26 5.05 0.29
N SER A 339 4.19 4.33 -0.33
CA SER A 339 5.48 3.97 0.28
C SER A 339 6.52 5.07 0.07
N LEU A 340 7.38 5.27 1.10
CA LEU A 340 8.49 6.23 1.02
C LEU A 340 9.66 5.67 0.18
N GLY A 341 9.77 4.35 0.10
CA GLY A 341 10.86 3.67 -0.59
C GLY A 341 12.13 3.59 0.24
N ARG A 342 13.29 3.67 -0.40
CA ARG A 342 14.62 3.55 0.21
C ARG A 342 15.26 4.92 0.28
N VAL A 343 15.34 5.49 1.47
CA VAL A 343 15.88 6.83 1.68
C VAL A 343 17.06 6.89 2.67
N ASP A 344 17.34 5.76 3.38
CA ASP A 344 18.39 5.69 4.40
C ASP A 344 19.77 6.02 3.84
N ALA A 345 20.26 5.27 2.83
CA ALA A 345 21.57 5.49 2.23
C ALA A 345 21.68 6.85 1.53
N PHE A 346 20.58 7.36 0.96
CA PHE A 346 20.54 8.68 0.35
C PHE A 346 20.70 9.80 1.39
N LEU A 347 19.88 9.76 2.44
CA LEU A 347 19.92 10.78 3.49
C LEU A 347 21.22 10.72 4.30
N ASP A 348 21.76 9.51 4.49
CA ASP A 348 23.01 9.31 5.21
C ASP A 348 24.18 10.07 4.58
N CYS A 349 24.22 10.20 3.25
CA CYS A 349 25.24 11.01 2.57
C CYS A 349 25.25 12.47 3.08
N PHE A 350 24.07 13.03 3.34
CA PHE A 350 23.94 14.39 3.87
C PHE A 350 24.22 14.43 5.37
N PHE A 351 23.75 13.45 6.13
CA PHE A 351 24.02 13.37 7.58
C PHE A 351 25.50 13.24 7.87
N GLU A 352 26.20 12.32 7.22
CA GLU A 352 27.64 12.13 7.44
C GLU A 352 28.46 13.36 6.99
N ASN A 353 28.05 14.04 5.92
CA ASN A 353 28.68 15.29 5.51
C ASN A 353 28.50 16.39 6.58
N ASP A 354 27.30 16.56 7.11
CA ASP A 354 27.00 17.59 8.10
C ASP A 354 27.66 17.29 9.46
N LEU A 355 27.68 16.03 9.89
CA LEU A 355 28.36 15.56 11.09
C LEU A 355 29.87 15.78 10.99
N LYS A 356 30.48 15.37 9.87
CA LYS A 356 31.92 15.56 9.62
C LYS A 356 32.37 17.03 9.64
N ASN A 357 31.51 17.93 9.17
CA ASN A 357 31.78 19.37 9.13
C ASN A 357 31.28 20.10 10.40
N GLY A 358 30.79 19.40 11.42
CA GLY A 358 30.31 19.98 12.68
C GLY A 358 29.07 20.85 12.53
N VAL A 359 28.28 20.67 11.47
CA VAL A 359 27.03 21.41 11.21
C VAL A 359 25.92 20.93 12.13
N ILE A 360 25.88 19.63 12.38
CA ILE A 360 24.95 18.98 13.31
C ILE A 360 25.70 18.01 14.24
N THR A 361 25.07 17.69 15.35
CA THR A 361 25.48 16.64 16.30
C THR A 361 24.72 15.35 16.01
N GLU A 362 25.16 14.20 16.57
CA GLU A 362 24.42 12.93 16.48
C GLU A 362 22.99 13.04 17.06
N ALA A 363 22.80 13.83 18.12
CA ALA A 363 21.48 14.10 18.69
C ALA A 363 20.57 14.88 17.73
N GLU A 364 21.10 15.87 17.00
CA GLU A 364 20.34 16.61 15.99
C GLU A 364 20.09 15.77 14.74
N ALA A 365 21.00 14.88 14.36
CA ALA A 365 20.78 13.92 13.29
C ALA A 365 19.61 12.98 13.63
N GLN A 366 19.56 12.44 14.85
CA GLN A 366 18.45 11.62 15.32
C GLN A 366 17.15 12.44 15.41
N GLU A 367 17.17 13.69 15.89
CA GLU A 367 16.00 14.59 15.94
C GLU A 367 15.35 14.77 14.55
N ILE A 368 16.14 14.95 13.51
CA ILE A 368 15.63 15.10 12.13
C ILE A 368 14.93 13.80 11.68
N VAL A 369 15.51 12.64 11.97
CA VAL A 369 14.93 11.33 11.61
C VAL A 369 13.67 11.06 12.43
N ASP A 370 13.67 11.33 13.75
CA ASP A 370 12.49 11.20 14.63
C ASP A 370 11.33 12.07 14.11
N ASN A 371 11.62 13.32 13.72
CA ASN A 371 10.62 14.22 13.15
C ASN A 371 10.04 13.68 11.83
N LEU A 372 10.86 13.17 10.91
CA LEU A 372 10.39 12.55 9.67
C LEU A 372 9.43 11.39 9.97
N ILE A 373 9.84 10.48 10.85
CA ILE A 373 9.02 9.32 11.23
C ILE A 373 7.69 9.75 11.85
N LEU A 374 7.71 10.78 12.70
CA LEU A 374 6.48 11.31 13.29
C LEU A 374 5.52 11.85 12.23
N LYS A 375 6.02 12.54 11.19
CA LYS A 375 5.20 13.02 10.06
C LYS A 375 4.53 11.86 9.33
N LEU A 376 5.26 10.77 9.10
CA LEU A 376 4.71 9.60 8.43
C LEU A 376 3.61 8.92 9.25
N ARG A 377 3.69 8.97 10.58
CA ARG A 377 2.65 8.45 11.50
C ARG A 377 1.33 9.25 11.45
N PHE A 378 1.34 10.45 10.88
CA PHE A 378 0.18 11.36 10.80
C PHE A 378 -0.53 11.35 9.45
N ALA A 379 -0.05 10.60 8.48
CA ALA A 379 -0.72 10.47 7.18
C ALA A 379 -2.06 9.72 7.35
N ARG A 380 -3.16 10.33 6.85
CA ARG A 380 -4.51 9.78 6.97
C ARG A 380 -5.31 10.01 5.69
N HIS A 381 -6.27 9.11 5.43
CA HIS A 381 -7.25 9.25 4.37
C HIS A 381 -8.66 9.07 4.92
N LEU A 382 -9.65 9.70 4.28
CA LEU A 382 -11.05 9.44 4.57
C LEU A 382 -11.49 8.16 3.87
N ARG A 383 -12.05 7.18 4.61
CA ARG A 383 -12.42 5.86 4.09
C ARG A 383 -13.86 5.50 4.45
N THR A 384 -14.48 4.65 3.62
CA THR A 384 -15.78 4.07 3.94
C THR A 384 -15.66 3.00 5.04
N PRO A 385 -16.75 2.69 5.77
CA PRO A 385 -16.74 1.62 6.77
C PRO A 385 -16.30 0.27 6.20
N GLU A 386 -16.74 -0.07 4.97
CA GLU A 386 -16.36 -1.33 4.33
C GLU A 386 -14.85 -1.39 4.04
N TYR A 387 -14.23 -0.26 3.71
CA TYR A 387 -12.79 -0.19 3.53
C TYR A 387 -12.05 -0.36 4.86
N ASN A 388 -12.53 0.30 5.91
CA ASN A 388 -11.97 0.19 7.25
C ASN A 388 -12.06 -1.26 7.78
N ASP A 389 -13.16 -1.94 7.52
CA ASP A 389 -13.38 -3.36 7.88
C ASP A 389 -12.41 -4.29 7.13
N LEU A 390 -12.18 -4.00 5.84
CA LEU A 390 -11.30 -4.79 4.98
C LEU A 390 -9.83 -4.65 5.37
N PHE A 391 -9.38 -3.47 5.83
CA PHE A 391 -7.97 -3.11 6.02
C PHE A 391 -7.59 -2.73 7.46
N ALA A 392 -8.49 -2.93 8.42
CA ALA A 392 -8.30 -2.55 9.83
C ALA A 392 -8.00 -1.05 10.02
N GLY A 393 -8.81 -0.19 9.43
CA GLY A 393 -8.71 1.26 9.48
C GLY A 393 -8.35 1.90 8.14
N ASP A 394 -7.68 3.05 8.20
CA ASP A 394 -7.26 3.83 7.04
C ASP A 394 -5.71 3.89 6.86
N PRO A 395 -4.99 2.75 6.90
CA PRO A 395 -3.54 2.76 6.81
C PRO A 395 -3.09 3.34 5.47
N THR A 396 -2.00 4.10 5.50
CA THR A 396 -1.35 4.62 4.30
C THR A 396 -0.33 3.62 3.74
N TRP A 397 0.08 2.65 4.59
CA TRP A 397 1.15 1.68 4.34
C TRP A 397 2.42 2.37 3.82
N VAL A 398 2.91 3.30 4.63
CA VAL A 398 4.14 4.03 4.38
C VAL A 398 5.31 3.08 4.63
N THR A 399 5.70 2.33 3.60
CA THR A 399 6.82 1.41 3.71
C THR A 399 8.13 2.13 3.47
N MET A 400 9.07 1.90 4.38
CA MET A 400 10.42 2.43 4.34
C MET A 400 11.42 1.27 4.38
N SER A 401 12.18 1.09 3.30
CA SER A 401 13.16 0.02 3.15
C SER A 401 14.54 0.50 3.62
N ILE A 402 15.25 -0.34 4.39
CA ILE A 402 16.60 -0.06 4.91
C ILE A 402 17.51 -1.28 4.78
N GLY A 403 18.80 -1.08 4.76
CA GLY A 403 19.80 -2.16 4.71
C GLY A 403 19.98 -2.76 3.32
N GLY A 404 20.32 -4.04 3.23
CA GLY A 404 20.63 -4.75 1.97
C GLY A 404 22.10 -4.64 1.56
N MET A 405 22.43 -5.22 0.41
CA MET A 405 23.78 -5.26 -0.17
C MET A 405 23.81 -4.60 -1.54
N GLY A 406 24.87 -3.92 -1.86
CA GLY A 406 25.16 -3.43 -3.21
C GLY A 406 25.71 -4.54 -4.11
N SER A 407 25.51 -4.42 -5.41
CA SER A 407 26.07 -5.34 -6.42
C SER A 407 27.61 -5.32 -6.46
N ASP A 408 28.22 -4.31 -5.88
CA ASP A 408 29.67 -4.19 -5.68
C ASP A 408 30.18 -4.91 -4.43
N GLY A 409 29.30 -5.59 -3.71
CA GLY A 409 29.61 -6.38 -2.49
C GLY A 409 29.69 -5.55 -1.21
N ARG A 410 29.57 -4.21 -1.27
CA ARG A 410 29.49 -3.39 -0.06
C ARG A 410 28.10 -3.50 0.57
N THR A 411 28.04 -3.44 1.89
CA THR A 411 26.74 -3.32 2.57
C THR A 411 26.13 -1.95 2.29
N LEU A 412 24.82 -1.88 2.12
CA LEU A 412 24.06 -0.63 2.05
C LEU A 412 23.57 -0.17 3.43
N VAL A 413 23.88 -0.93 4.48
CA VAL A 413 23.71 -0.49 5.86
C VAL A 413 24.59 0.73 6.13
N ASN A 414 24.01 1.74 6.74
CA ASN A 414 24.62 2.99 7.10
C ASN A 414 24.12 3.45 8.47
N LYS A 415 24.65 4.51 9.05
CA LYS A 415 24.22 4.99 10.37
C LYS A 415 22.75 5.41 10.39
N THR A 416 22.21 5.92 9.29
CA THR A 416 20.80 6.30 9.20
C THR A 416 19.87 5.08 9.20
N SER A 417 20.33 3.90 8.73
CA SER A 417 19.57 2.65 8.91
C SER A 417 19.35 2.34 10.40
N PHE A 418 20.36 2.54 11.25
CA PHE A 418 20.25 2.41 12.72
C PHE A 418 19.36 3.50 13.31
N ARG A 419 19.51 4.78 12.88
CA ARG A 419 18.68 5.90 13.37
C ARG A 419 17.20 5.66 13.11
N VAL A 420 16.84 5.10 11.95
CA VAL A 420 15.46 4.73 11.61
C VAL A 420 14.92 3.67 12.56
N LEU A 421 15.67 2.61 12.83
CA LEU A 421 15.27 1.59 13.80
C LEU A 421 15.14 2.16 15.22
N ASN A 422 16.04 3.08 15.62
CA ASN A 422 16.03 3.72 16.93
C ASN A 422 14.78 4.58 17.18
N THR A 423 14.11 5.05 16.13
CA THR A 423 12.85 5.80 16.29
C THR A 423 11.75 4.98 16.98
N LEU A 424 11.82 3.64 16.92
CA LEU A 424 10.89 2.76 17.62
C LEU A 424 11.11 2.73 19.13
N TYR A 425 12.28 3.16 19.61
CA TYR A 425 12.54 3.44 21.02
C TYR A 425 12.24 4.88 21.40
N ASN A 426 12.66 5.84 20.58
CA ASN A 426 12.46 7.27 20.84
C ASN A 426 10.98 7.71 20.81
N LEU A 427 10.18 7.12 19.91
CA LEU A 427 8.77 7.45 19.66
C LEU A 427 7.84 6.27 19.96
N GLY A 428 8.34 5.22 20.58
CA GLY A 428 7.60 3.99 20.85
C GLY A 428 7.22 3.16 19.61
N PRO A 429 6.80 1.90 19.81
CA PRO A 429 6.32 1.03 18.76
C PRO A 429 5.14 1.62 18.01
N ALA A 430 5.10 1.45 16.68
CA ALA A 430 4.00 1.91 15.85
C ALA A 430 3.87 1.06 14.58
N PRO A 431 2.64 0.95 14.02
CA PRO A 431 2.43 0.23 12.78
C PRO A 431 3.01 0.96 11.55
N GLU A 432 3.14 2.28 11.61
CA GLU A 432 3.67 3.10 10.52
C GLU A 432 4.80 4.03 11.00
N PRO A 433 5.82 4.26 10.16
CA PRO A 433 6.05 3.63 8.86
C PRO A 433 6.26 2.11 8.99
N ASN A 434 5.89 1.37 7.94
CA ASN A 434 6.17 -0.06 7.85
C ASN A 434 7.66 -0.25 7.51
N ILE A 435 8.52 -0.32 8.52
CA ILE A 435 9.97 -0.44 8.35
C ILE A 435 10.30 -1.86 7.87
N THR A 436 10.93 -1.94 6.71
CA THR A 436 11.34 -3.19 6.08
C THR A 436 12.86 -3.29 6.04
N VAL A 437 13.41 -4.29 6.73
CA VAL A 437 14.83 -4.62 6.66
C VAL A 437 15.05 -5.54 5.46
N LEU A 438 15.82 -5.08 4.50
CA LEU A 438 16.26 -5.86 3.33
C LEU A 438 17.39 -6.80 3.81
N TRP A 439 16.98 -8.03 4.13
CA TRP A 439 17.83 -8.99 4.80
C TRP A 439 18.71 -9.78 3.84
N ASN A 440 20.01 -9.80 4.16
CA ASN A 440 21.00 -10.62 3.47
C ASN A 440 21.90 -11.29 4.51
N LYS A 441 22.32 -12.54 4.29
CA LYS A 441 23.23 -13.24 5.20
C LYS A 441 24.57 -12.52 5.40
N SER A 442 24.98 -11.73 4.41
CA SER A 442 26.24 -10.95 4.40
C SER A 442 26.12 -9.59 5.07
N LEU A 443 24.97 -9.21 5.63
CA LEU A 443 24.82 -7.99 6.40
C LEU A 443 25.75 -7.97 7.62
N PRO A 444 26.26 -6.80 8.04
CA PRO A 444 27.08 -6.66 9.25
C PRO A 444 26.37 -7.28 10.46
N LYS A 445 27.14 -8.06 11.26
CA LYS A 445 26.60 -8.74 12.44
C LYS A 445 25.94 -7.75 13.41
N ASN A 446 26.57 -6.60 13.66
CA ASN A 446 26.06 -5.60 14.59
C ASN A 446 24.69 -5.05 14.14
N PHE A 447 24.47 -4.87 12.84
CA PHE A 447 23.17 -4.47 12.31
C PHE A 447 22.12 -5.59 12.43
N LYS A 448 22.50 -6.84 12.12
CA LYS A 448 21.61 -8.00 12.30
C LYS A 448 21.15 -8.14 13.75
N ASP A 449 22.08 -8.03 14.70
CA ASP A 449 21.80 -8.09 16.13
C ASP A 449 20.86 -6.94 16.58
N PHE A 450 21.11 -5.73 16.10
CA PHE A 450 20.26 -4.58 16.43
C PHE A 450 18.85 -4.70 15.82
N ALA A 451 18.74 -5.08 14.55
CA ALA A 451 17.45 -5.28 13.89
C ALA A 451 16.62 -6.38 14.55
N THR A 452 17.24 -7.53 14.89
CA THR A 452 16.54 -8.61 15.59
C THR A 452 16.14 -8.21 17.01
N LYS A 453 16.96 -7.42 17.72
CA LYS A 453 16.58 -6.84 19.01
C LYS A 453 15.32 -5.97 18.89
N VAL A 454 15.30 -5.05 17.92
CA VAL A 454 14.15 -4.17 17.69
C VAL A 454 12.89 -4.98 17.35
N SER A 455 13.02 -6.04 16.54
CA SER A 455 11.91 -6.94 16.21
C SER A 455 11.35 -7.65 17.44
N ILE A 456 12.22 -8.17 18.30
CA ILE A 456 11.85 -8.85 19.57
C ILE A 456 11.13 -7.89 20.52
N ASP A 457 11.64 -6.67 20.65
CA ASP A 457 11.13 -5.68 21.59
C ASP A 457 9.81 -5.02 21.14
N THR A 458 9.58 -4.90 19.81
CA THR A 458 8.53 -4.00 19.31
C THR A 458 7.51 -4.63 18.37
N SER A 459 7.81 -5.77 17.73
CA SER A 459 7.01 -6.36 16.64
C SER A 459 6.64 -5.36 15.53
N SER A 460 7.44 -4.30 15.31
CA SER A 460 7.11 -3.18 14.42
C SER A 460 7.81 -3.24 13.05
N ILE A 461 8.75 -4.16 12.85
CA ILE A 461 9.52 -4.30 11.60
C ILE A 461 9.23 -5.62 10.89
N GLN A 462 9.53 -5.66 9.59
CA GLN A 462 9.48 -6.87 8.78
C GLN A 462 10.80 -7.09 8.04
N TYR A 463 10.95 -8.29 7.48
CA TYR A 463 12.15 -8.70 6.76
C TYR A 463 11.80 -9.16 5.35
N GLU A 464 12.63 -8.79 4.38
CA GLU A 464 12.52 -9.28 3.01
C GLU A 464 13.88 -9.70 2.45
N SER A 465 13.89 -10.73 1.60
CA SER A 465 15.10 -11.29 1.03
C SER A 465 15.74 -10.34 0.03
N ASP A 466 16.78 -9.64 0.45
CA ASP A 466 17.55 -8.78 -0.44
C ASP A 466 18.15 -9.54 -1.62
N ALA A 467 18.67 -10.74 -1.38
CA ALA A 467 19.30 -11.57 -2.44
C ALA A 467 18.32 -11.94 -3.57
N LEU A 468 17.05 -12.23 -3.23
CA LEU A 468 16.03 -12.51 -4.25
C LEU A 468 15.66 -11.27 -5.07
N MET A 469 15.57 -10.13 -4.41
CA MET A 469 15.06 -8.90 -5.01
C MET A 469 16.16 -8.16 -5.78
N SER A 470 17.35 -8.02 -5.20
CA SER A 470 18.48 -7.36 -5.89
C SER A 470 18.87 -8.06 -7.20
N ALA A 471 18.77 -9.38 -7.25
CA ALA A 471 19.00 -10.16 -8.48
C ALA A 471 18.01 -9.81 -9.63
N ARG A 472 16.84 -9.21 -9.31
CA ARG A 472 15.77 -8.90 -10.30
C ARG A 472 15.54 -7.42 -10.51
N PHE A 473 15.83 -6.61 -9.51
CA PHE A 473 15.55 -5.18 -9.51
C PHE A 473 16.82 -4.30 -9.41
N GLY A 474 18.01 -4.91 -9.24
CA GLY A 474 19.25 -4.17 -8.99
C GLY A 474 19.33 -3.66 -7.56
N ASP A 475 20.24 -2.72 -7.29
CA ASP A 475 20.53 -2.24 -5.94
C ASP A 475 19.51 -1.21 -5.44
N ASP A 476 18.97 -0.40 -6.36
CA ASP A 476 18.09 0.71 -6.02
C ASP A 476 16.60 0.35 -6.22
N TYR A 477 16.16 -0.58 -5.40
CA TYR A 477 14.75 -0.95 -5.30
C TYR A 477 14.19 -0.60 -3.92
N GLY A 478 12.89 -0.47 -3.85
CA GLY A 478 12.14 -0.29 -2.61
C GLY A 478 10.92 -1.19 -2.57
N ILE A 479 10.33 -1.32 -1.39
CA ILE A 479 9.13 -2.11 -1.18
C ILE A 479 7.92 -1.20 -1.18
N ALA A 480 6.98 -1.47 -2.07
CA ALA A 480 5.67 -0.82 -2.07
C ALA A 480 4.68 -1.60 -1.21
N CYS A 481 3.90 -0.90 -0.39
CA CYS A 481 2.90 -1.48 0.49
C CYS A 481 3.53 -2.47 1.50
N CYS A 482 3.27 -3.74 1.29
CA CYS A 482 3.66 -4.80 2.20
C CYS A 482 4.88 -5.57 1.71
N VAL A 483 4.89 -5.98 0.43
CA VAL A 483 5.83 -7.00 -0.09
C VAL A 483 6.22 -6.82 -1.56
N SER A 484 5.78 -5.75 -2.24
CA SER A 484 5.98 -5.60 -3.68
C SER A 484 7.27 -4.83 -3.97
N ALA A 485 8.27 -5.49 -4.52
CA ALA A 485 9.53 -4.83 -4.91
C ALA A 485 9.41 -4.13 -6.27
N MET A 486 10.06 -2.95 -6.40
CA MET A 486 10.19 -2.24 -7.67
C MET A 486 11.40 -1.29 -7.65
N ARG A 487 11.99 -1.01 -8.82
CA ARG A 487 13.08 -0.05 -8.97
C ARG A 487 12.55 1.36 -8.76
N ILE A 488 13.16 2.10 -7.86
CA ILE A 488 12.67 3.43 -7.47
C ILE A 488 12.85 4.41 -8.64
N GLY A 489 11.76 5.10 -9.00
CA GLY A 489 11.75 6.06 -10.11
C GLY A 489 11.80 5.47 -11.52
N LYS A 490 11.99 4.15 -11.67
CA LYS A 490 12.10 3.43 -12.95
C LYS A 490 10.93 2.47 -13.21
N ASP A 491 10.28 2.00 -12.16
CA ASP A 491 9.11 1.11 -12.23
C ASP A 491 7.90 1.76 -11.57
N MET A 492 6.72 1.51 -12.11
CA MET A 492 5.44 1.81 -11.47
C MET A 492 4.58 0.56 -11.46
N GLN A 493 3.68 0.45 -10.49
CA GLN A 493 2.80 -0.69 -10.40
C GLN A 493 1.33 -0.25 -10.42
N PHE A 494 0.54 -0.86 -11.29
CA PHE A 494 -0.90 -0.84 -11.21
C PHE A 494 -1.35 -1.70 -10.02
N PHE A 495 -2.04 -1.08 -9.06
CA PHE A 495 -2.46 -1.70 -7.80
C PHE A 495 -3.35 -2.93 -8.03
N GLY A 496 -3.07 -4.02 -7.29
CA GLY A 496 -3.74 -5.30 -7.42
C GLY A 496 -5.02 -5.46 -6.59
N ALA A 497 -5.75 -6.50 -6.95
CA ALA A 497 -6.87 -7.05 -6.19
C ALA A 497 -6.51 -8.47 -5.70
N ARG A 498 -7.53 -9.26 -5.28
CA ARG A 498 -7.32 -10.68 -4.93
C ARG A 498 -8.40 -11.53 -5.56
N CYS A 499 -7.97 -12.63 -6.18
CA CYS A 499 -8.83 -13.72 -6.60
C CYS A 499 -8.93 -14.74 -5.46
N ASN A 500 -10.15 -15.18 -5.13
CA ASN A 500 -10.41 -16.18 -4.11
C ASN A 500 -10.31 -17.59 -4.71
N LEU A 501 -9.16 -18.23 -4.55
CA LEU A 501 -8.89 -19.56 -5.12
C LEU A 501 -9.74 -20.66 -4.52
N ALA A 502 -10.06 -20.59 -3.22
CA ALA A 502 -10.92 -21.56 -2.57
C ALA A 502 -12.37 -21.49 -3.10
N LYS A 503 -12.86 -20.28 -3.35
CA LYS A 503 -14.19 -20.07 -3.94
C LYS A 503 -14.25 -20.55 -5.39
N LEU A 504 -13.17 -20.42 -6.14
CA LEU A 504 -13.07 -20.97 -7.50
C LEU A 504 -13.26 -22.49 -7.50
N MET A 505 -12.71 -23.21 -6.50
CA MET A 505 -12.92 -24.66 -6.35
C MET A 505 -14.39 -25.00 -6.08
N LEU A 506 -15.07 -24.18 -5.28
CA LEU A 506 -16.49 -24.34 -5.01
C LEU A 506 -17.37 -24.06 -6.25
N TYR A 507 -16.96 -23.15 -7.12
CA TYR A 507 -17.64 -22.90 -8.41
C TYR A 507 -17.55 -24.11 -9.34
N VAL A 508 -16.40 -24.82 -9.36
CA VAL A 508 -16.27 -26.10 -10.09
C VAL A 508 -17.29 -27.11 -9.60
N LEU A 509 -17.48 -27.24 -8.29
CA LEU A 509 -18.41 -28.18 -7.68
C LEU A 509 -19.89 -27.79 -7.79
N ASN A 510 -20.18 -26.55 -8.20
CA ASN A 510 -21.52 -25.98 -8.26
C ASN A 510 -21.89 -25.44 -9.67
N HIS A 511 -21.31 -26.01 -10.74
CA HIS A 511 -21.63 -25.61 -12.11
C HIS A 511 -21.46 -24.10 -12.38
N GLY A 512 -20.41 -23.49 -11.81
CA GLY A 512 -20.14 -22.05 -11.95
C GLY A 512 -21.03 -21.16 -11.08
N LYS A 513 -21.88 -21.73 -10.24
CA LYS A 513 -22.74 -20.99 -9.31
C LYS A 513 -22.00 -20.66 -8.03
N ASP A 514 -22.29 -19.49 -7.49
CA ASP A 514 -21.84 -19.11 -6.15
C ASP A 514 -22.52 -19.97 -5.09
N GLU A 515 -21.74 -20.65 -4.27
CA GLU A 515 -22.19 -21.62 -3.26
C GLU A 515 -23.06 -21.05 -2.14
N ARG A 516 -23.04 -19.71 -1.98
CA ARG A 516 -23.81 -19.01 -0.94
C ARG A 516 -25.07 -18.35 -1.45
N THR A 517 -25.03 -17.83 -2.68
CA THR A 517 -26.14 -17.07 -3.27
C THR A 517 -26.92 -17.85 -4.32
N GLY A 518 -26.36 -18.96 -4.82
CA GLY A 518 -26.91 -19.75 -5.93
C GLY A 518 -26.89 -19.05 -7.29
N LYS A 519 -26.32 -17.85 -7.35
CA LYS A 519 -26.24 -17.07 -8.60
C LYS A 519 -25.19 -17.64 -9.55
N GLN A 520 -25.50 -17.69 -10.83
CA GLN A 520 -24.51 -18.00 -11.88
C GLN A 520 -23.51 -16.87 -11.96
N VAL A 521 -22.22 -17.17 -11.77
CA VAL A 521 -21.10 -16.23 -11.81
C VAL A 521 -20.08 -16.65 -12.85
N GLY A 522 -19.65 -17.90 -12.83
CA GLY A 522 -18.78 -18.51 -13.84
C GLY A 522 -19.56 -19.36 -14.84
N PRO A 523 -18.86 -19.86 -15.86
CA PRO A 523 -19.45 -20.86 -16.77
C PRO A 523 -19.74 -22.18 -16.05
N ASP A 524 -20.57 -23.02 -16.65
CA ASP A 524 -20.66 -24.41 -16.25
C ASP A 524 -19.39 -25.15 -16.73
N PHE A 525 -18.64 -25.72 -15.79
CA PHE A 525 -17.39 -26.42 -16.09
C PHE A 525 -17.61 -27.89 -16.50
N GLY A 526 -18.84 -28.32 -16.65
CA GLY A 526 -19.24 -29.68 -17.03
C GLY A 526 -19.83 -30.50 -15.87
N PRO A 527 -20.15 -31.77 -16.14
CA PRO A 527 -20.81 -32.64 -15.15
C PRO A 527 -19.94 -32.85 -13.91
N VAL A 528 -20.56 -32.72 -12.73
CA VAL A 528 -19.91 -32.95 -11.44
C VAL A 528 -20.18 -34.39 -11.04
N PRO A 529 -19.13 -35.18 -10.73
CA PRO A 529 -19.29 -36.55 -10.29
C PRO A 529 -20.12 -36.70 -9.04
N GLU A 530 -20.90 -37.77 -8.96
CA GLU A 530 -21.60 -38.17 -7.73
C GLU A 530 -20.65 -38.91 -6.77
N GLY A 531 -20.96 -38.81 -5.47
CA GLY A 531 -20.16 -39.47 -4.42
C GLY A 531 -18.85 -38.78 -4.12
N PRO A 532 -17.78 -39.53 -3.76
CA PRO A 532 -16.48 -38.96 -3.47
C PRO A 532 -15.87 -38.25 -4.67
N ILE A 533 -15.20 -37.11 -4.46
CA ILE A 533 -14.60 -36.30 -5.52
C ILE A 533 -13.39 -37.05 -6.11
N PRO A 534 -13.38 -37.40 -7.43
CA PRO A 534 -12.19 -37.97 -8.08
C PRO A 534 -11.09 -36.88 -8.21
N PHE A 535 -9.86 -37.22 -7.82
CA PHE A 535 -8.74 -36.25 -7.83
C PHE A 535 -8.44 -35.71 -9.24
N ASP A 536 -8.31 -36.59 -10.21
CA ASP A 536 -7.92 -36.19 -11.58
C ASP A 536 -8.97 -35.31 -12.22
N TRP A 537 -10.27 -35.64 -12.07
CA TRP A 537 -11.37 -34.81 -12.52
C TRP A 537 -11.32 -33.40 -11.90
N MET A 538 -11.13 -33.31 -10.56
CA MET A 538 -11.06 -32.01 -9.89
C MET A 538 -9.84 -31.22 -10.34
N TRP A 539 -8.69 -31.85 -10.47
CA TRP A 539 -7.44 -31.20 -10.90
C TRP A 539 -7.55 -30.60 -12.29
N GLU A 540 -8.09 -31.38 -13.25
CA GLU A 540 -8.28 -30.92 -14.64
C GLU A 540 -9.36 -29.84 -14.75
N THR A 541 -10.48 -30.00 -14.04
CA THR A 541 -11.59 -29.04 -14.12
C THR A 541 -11.25 -27.72 -13.43
N TYR A 542 -10.51 -27.79 -12.30
CA TYR A 542 -9.99 -26.60 -11.65
C TYR A 542 -8.98 -25.84 -12.54
N ASP A 543 -8.18 -26.56 -13.30
CA ASP A 543 -7.26 -25.96 -14.26
C ASP A 543 -8.03 -25.16 -15.35
N LYS A 544 -9.14 -25.73 -15.89
CA LYS A 544 -10.03 -25.00 -16.82
C LYS A 544 -10.67 -23.78 -16.16
N ALA A 545 -11.09 -23.91 -14.90
CA ALA A 545 -11.65 -22.79 -14.16
C ALA A 545 -10.63 -21.66 -13.93
N MET A 546 -9.34 -22.01 -13.76
CA MET A 546 -8.28 -21.01 -13.71
C MET A 546 -8.09 -20.24 -15.03
N ASP A 547 -8.29 -20.84 -16.21
CA ASP A 547 -8.27 -20.10 -17.49
C ASP A 547 -9.38 -19.06 -17.56
N TRP A 548 -10.59 -19.43 -17.14
CA TRP A 548 -11.72 -18.50 -17.08
C TRP A 548 -11.44 -17.30 -16.17
N ILE A 549 -11.08 -17.59 -14.89
CA ILE A 549 -10.89 -16.51 -13.92
C ILE A 549 -9.69 -15.63 -14.27
N ALA A 550 -8.62 -16.18 -14.83
CA ALA A 550 -7.45 -15.41 -15.25
C ALA A 550 -7.82 -14.38 -16.31
N LYS A 551 -8.62 -14.76 -17.34
CA LYS A 551 -9.10 -13.85 -18.37
C LYS A 551 -10.03 -12.77 -17.80
N LEU A 552 -10.98 -13.14 -16.97
CA LEU A 552 -11.89 -12.20 -16.31
C LEU A 552 -11.11 -11.21 -15.45
N TYR A 553 -10.16 -11.70 -14.67
CA TYR A 553 -9.37 -10.89 -13.75
C TYR A 553 -8.50 -9.86 -14.50
N VAL A 554 -7.76 -10.27 -15.53
CA VAL A 554 -6.95 -9.34 -16.32
C VAL A 554 -7.81 -8.26 -16.97
N ASN A 555 -8.94 -8.64 -17.57
CA ASN A 555 -9.85 -7.67 -18.19
C ASN A 555 -10.45 -6.69 -17.18
N THR A 556 -10.78 -7.17 -16.00
CA THR A 556 -11.29 -6.30 -14.90
C THR A 556 -10.23 -5.29 -14.47
N MET A 557 -8.98 -5.73 -14.30
CA MET A 557 -7.87 -4.84 -13.95
C MET A 557 -7.54 -3.85 -15.06
N ASN A 558 -7.63 -4.25 -16.33
CA ASN A 558 -7.45 -3.35 -17.47
C ASN A 558 -8.46 -2.19 -17.45
N VAL A 559 -9.74 -2.48 -17.22
CA VAL A 559 -10.79 -1.45 -17.09
C VAL A 559 -10.48 -0.49 -15.96
N ILE A 560 -10.13 -1.02 -14.78
CA ILE A 560 -9.84 -0.20 -13.58
C ILE A 560 -8.70 0.76 -13.85
N HIS A 561 -7.57 0.27 -14.37
CA HIS A 561 -6.37 1.08 -14.54
C HIS A 561 -6.43 2.03 -15.74
N PHE A 562 -7.19 1.68 -16.78
CA PHE A 562 -7.55 2.62 -17.82
C PHE A 562 -8.33 3.81 -17.24
N CYS A 563 -9.35 3.55 -16.43
CA CYS A 563 -10.15 4.60 -15.79
C CYS A 563 -9.33 5.41 -14.78
N HIS A 564 -8.40 4.79 -14.07
CA HIS A 564 -7.51 5.46 -13.14
C HIS A 564 -6.62 6.49 -13.87
N ASP A 565 -5.92 6.06 -14.91
CA ASP A 565 -5.08 6.96 -15.72
C ASP A 565 -5.89 8.09 -16.38
N GLN A 566 -7.16 7.83 -16.70
CA GLN A 566 -7.99 8.80 -17.40
C GLN A 566 -8.64 9.85 -16.48
N TYR A 567 -9.04 9.46 -15.26
CA TYR A 567 -9.88 10.29 -14.39
C TYR A 567 -9.26 10.65 -13.05
N CYS A 568 -8.20 9.94 -12.64
CA CYS A 568 -7.53 10.17 -11.37
C CYS A 568 -6.02 9.90 -11.46
N TYR A 569 -5.37 10.52 -12.47
CA TYR A 569 -3.94 10.33 -12.74
C TYR A 569 -3.08 10.89 -11.60
N GLU A 570 -2.06 10.15 -11.20
CA GLU A 570 -1.15 10.48 -10.10
C GLU A 570 0.04 11.32 -10.62
N SER A 571 -0.24 12.59 -10.96
CA SER A 571 0.66 13.45 -11.73
C SER A 571 1.98 13.74 -11.03
N LEU A 572 1.95 14.09 -9.75
CA LEU A 572 3.18 14.39 -9.01
C LEU A 572 4.02 13.14 -8.80
N GLN A 573 3.38 12.04 -8.41
CA GLN A 573 4.12 10.81 -8.19
C GLN A 573 4.80 10.33 -9.48
N MET A 574 4.09 10.41 -10.61
CA MET A 574 4.66 10.09 -11.92
C MET A 574 5.69 11.10 -12.40
N ALA A 575 5.63 12.36 -11.96
CA ALA A 575 6.68 13.35 -12.23
C ALA A 575 8.03 12.98 -11.62
N LEU A 576 8.00 12.18 -10.54
CA LEU A 576 9.19 11.67 -9.84
C LEU A 576 9.66 10.30 -10.37
N HIS A 577 9.21 9.91 -11.56
CA HIS A 577 9.67 8.75 -12.32
C HIS A 577 10.31 9.17 -13.64
N ASP A 578 11.03 8.24 -14.25
CA ASP A 578 11.44 8.38 -15.63
C ASP A 578 10.19 8.44 -16.53
N THR A 579 10.27 9.19 -17.62
CA THR A 579 9.14 9.32 -18.55
C THR A 579 8.83 7.99 -19.25
N ASP A 580 9.86 7.23 -19.59
CA ASP A 580 9.74 5.83 -20.04
C ASP A 580 9.82 4.88 -18.84
N VAL A 581 8.70 4.71 -18.16
CA VAL A 581 8.59 3.87 -16.96
C VAL A 581 8.13 2.46 -17.30
N ARG A 582 8.81 1.45 -16.74
CA ARG A 582 8.32 0.05 -16.80
C ARG A 582 7.08 -0.09 -15.93
N ARG A 583 6.01 -0.62 -16.52
CA ARG A 583 4.73 -0.85 -15.81
C ARG A 583 4.60 -2.29 -15.37
N LEU A 584 4.20 -2.49 -14.12
CA LEU A 584 3.83 -3.77 -13.54
C LEU A 584 2.33 -3.76 -13.26
N MET A 585 1.64 -4.89 -13.43
CA MET A 585 0.24 -5.02 -13.01
C MET A 585 0.16 -6.14 -11.99
N ALA A 586 -0.24 -5.78 -10.78
CA ALA A 586 -0.32 -6.71 -9.67
C ALA A 586 -1.61 -7.53 -9.73
N PHE A 587 -1.46 -8.84 -9.65
CA PHE A 587 -2.55 -9.78 -9.42
C PHE A 587 -2.32 -10.46 -8.08
N GLY A 588 -3.35 -10.54 -7.23
CA GLY A 588 -3.22 -11.20 -5.94
C GLY A 588 -4.15 -12.40 -5.83
N VAL A 589 -3.82 -13.32 -4.93
CA VAL A 589 -4.66 -14.46 -4.59
C VAL A 589 -4.86 -14.58 -3.09
N ALA A 590 -6.00 -15.18 -2.71
CA ALA A 590 -6.35 -15.52 -1.34
C ALA A 590 -6.74 -17.00 -1.25
N GLY A 591 -6.44 -17.64 -0.11
CA GLY A 591 -6.82 -19.02 0.17
C GLY A 591 -5.92 -20.07 -0.46
N LEU A 592 -4.63 -19.76 -0.71
CA LEU A 592 -3.69 -20.71 -1.30
C LEU A 592 -3.52 -21.97 -0.43
N SER A 593 -3.32 -21.81 0.89
CA SER A 593 -3.19 -22.94 1.82
C SER A 593 -4.47 -23.80 1.89
N VAL A 594 -5.63 -23.17 1.82
CA VAL A 594 -6.94 -23.88 1.77
C VAL A 594 -7.03 -24.74 0.50
N VAL A 595 -6.60 -24.22 -0.64
CA VAL A 595 -6.63 -24.97 -1.91
C VAL A 595 -5.60 -26.08 -1.92
N ALA A 596 -4.39 -25.84 -1.40
CA ALA A 596 -3.36 -26.87 -1.28
C ALA A 596 -3.84 -28.03 -0.40
N ASP A 597 -4.38 -27.72 0.79
CA ASP A 597 -4.95 -28.72 1.70
C ASP A 597 -6.18 -29.42 1.11
N SER A 598 -7.02 -28.71 0.35
CA SER A 598 -8.20 -29.29 -0.31
C SER A 598 -7.80 -30.31 -1.38
N PHE A 599 -6.79 -30.00 -2.21
CA PHE A 599 -6.26 -30.99 -3.17
C PHE A 599 -5.59 -32.17 -2.46
N SER A 600 -4.88 -31.90 -1.37
CA SER A 600 -4.29 -32.96 -0.55
C SER A 600 -5.38 -33.87 0.04
N ALA A 601 -6.45 -33.30 0.60
CA ALA A 601 -7.59 -34.07 1.13
C ALA A 601 -8.26 -34.92 0.04
N ILE A 602 -8.55 -34.34 -1.13
CA ILE A 602 -9.17 -35.06 -2.25
C ILE A 602 -8.27 -36.21 -2.74
N LYS A 603 -6.94 -36.02 -2.70
CA LYS A 603 -5.99 -37.03 -3.20
C LYS A 603 -5.71 -38.16 -2.20
N TYR A 604 -5.59 -37.86 -0.92
CA TYR A 604 -5.10 -38.80 0.09
C TYR A 604 -6.15 -39.25 1.10
N ALA A 605 -7.30 -38.61 1.13
CA ALA A 605 -8.46 -39.00 1.93
C ALA A 605 -9.68 -39.21 1.03
N LYS A 606 -10.83 -39.56 1.60
CA LYS A 606 -12.10 -39.68 0.89
C LYS A 606 -12.95 -38.46 1.20
N VAL A 607 -13.13 -37.58 0.23
CA VAL A 607 -13.88 -36.33 0.36
C VAL A 607 -15.21 -36.45 -0.41
N THR A 608 -16.35 -36.40 0.29
CA THR A 608 -17.70 -36.48 -0.30
C THR A 608 -18.44 -35.17 -0.10
N PRO A 609 -18.88 -34.47 -1.17
CA PRO A 609 -19.70 -33.26 -1.05
C PRO A 609 -21.06 -33.55 -0.42
N ILE A 610 -21.49 -32.70 0.51
CA ILE A 610 -22.82 -32.69 1.06
C ILE A 610 -23.61 -31.59 0.36
N ARG A 611 -24.66 -31.97 -0.37
CA ARG A 611 -25.47 -31.05 -1.15
C ARG A 611 -26.79 -30.73 -0.45
N ASP A 612 -27.22 -29.48 -0.57
CA ASP A 612 -28.55 -29.06 -0.16
C ASP A 612 -29.60 -29.71 -1.08
N PRO A 613 -30.57 -30.45 -0.55
CA PRO A 613 -31.55 -31.19 -1.38
C PRO A 613 -32.48 -30.28 -2.21
N LYS A 614 -32.66 -29.02 -1.82
CA LYS A 614 -33.55 -28.06 -2.50
C LYS A 614 -32.85 -27.31 -3.62
N THR A 615 -31.57 -26.94 -3.41
CA THR A 615 -30.82 -26.09 -4.34
C THR A 615 -29.82 -26.88 -5.16
N GLY A 616 -29.45 -28.09 -4.74
CA GLY A 616 -28.38 -28.90 -5.33
C GLY A 616 -26.98 -28.36 -5.04
N LEU A 617 -26.86 -27.24 -4.32
CA LEU A 617 -25.55 -26.61 -4.03
C LEU A 617 -24.77 -27.41 -2.98
N THR A 618 -23.47 -27.52 -3.16
CA THR A 618 -22.56 -28.08 -2.16
C THR A 618 -22.46 -27.14 -0.97
N VAL A 619 -22.91 -27.58 0.20
CA VAL A 619 -22.94 -26.77 1.43
C VAL A 619 -21.89 -27.19 2.47
N ASP A 620 -21.46 -28.46 2.43
CA ASP A 620 -20.41 -28.96 3.33
C ASP A 620 -19.71 -30.19 2.71
N PHE A 621 -18.74 -30.75 3.43
CA PHE A 621 -17.97 -31.92 3.01
C PHE A 621 -17.82 -32.92 4.15
N LYS A 622 -17.95 -34.22 3.83
CA LYS A 622 -17.53 -35.33 4.68
C LYS A 622 -16.14 -35.73 4.25
N VAL A 623 -15.17 -35.63 5.18
CA VAL A 623 -13.76 -35.99 4.99
C VAL A 623 -13.47 -37.20 5.84
N GLU A 624 -13.09 -38.31 5.21
CA GLU A 624 -12.81 -39.60 5.86
C GLU A 624 -11.34 -39.97 5.56
N GLY A 625 -10.53 -40.11 6.60
CA GLY A 625 -9.10 -40.41 6.51
C GLY A 625 -8.21 -39.19 6.74
N GLU A 626 -6.90 -39.45 6.90
CA GLU A 626 -5.88 -38.45 7.11
C GLU A 626 -5.23 -38.03 5.79
N PHE A 627 -4.75 -36.78 5.73
CA PHE A 627 -4.07 -36.21 4.57
C PHE A 627 -2.93 -35.28 4.99
N PRO A 628 -1.88 -35.12 4.16
CA PRO A 628 -0.81 -34.14 4.38
C PRO A 628 -1.36 -32.73 4.44
N LYS A 629 -0.87 -31.91 5.40
CA LYS A 629 -1.30 -30.52 5.61
C LYS A 629 -0.17 -29.57 5.34
N PHE A 630 -0.42 -28.49 4.59
CA PHE A 630 0.55 -27.46 4.27
C PHE A 630 1.12 -26.81 5.55
N GLY A 631 2.43 -26.57 5.59
CA GLY A 631 3.13 -26.01 6.73
C GLY A 631 3.87 -27.05 7.60
N ASN A 632 4.14 -28.25 7.09
CA ASN A 632 4.83 -29.31 7.78
C ASN A 632 6.05 -29.87 7.02
N ASP A 633 6.55 -29.12 6.02
CA ASP A 633 7.66 -29.50 5.11
C ASP A 633 7.39 -30.82 4.36
N ASP A 634 6.13 -31.05 3.99
CA ASP A 634 5.67 -32.24 3.29
C ASP A 634 5.48 -31.95 1.80
N ASP A 635 6.35 -32.48 0.95
CA ASP A 635 6.33 -32.23 -0.50
C ASP A 635 5.04 -32.69 -1.18
N ARG A 636 4.29 -33.64 -0.58
CA ARG A 636 3.05 -34.15 -1.14
C ARG A 636 1.96 -33.07 -1.21
N VAL A 637 1.94 -32.14 -0.23
CA VAL A 637 0.98 -31.03 -0.18
C VAL A 637 1.61 -29.72 -0.67
N ASP A 638 2.88 -29.46 -0.35
CA ASP A 638 3.61 -28.25 -0.77
C ASP A 638 3.66 -28.12 -2.30
N PHE A 639 3.70 -29.25 -3.00
CA PHE A 639 3.56 -29.34 -4.47
C PHE A 639 2.31 -28.64 -5.00
N PHE A 640 1.17 -28.74 -4.31
CA PHE A 640 -0.07 -28.12 -4.78
C PHE A 640 -0.01 -26.59 -4.66
N ALA A 641 0.51 -26.06 -3.54
CA ALA A 641 0.66 -24.62 -3.35
C ALA A 641 1.55 -24.01 -4.44
N LYS A 642 2.70 -24.62 -4.70
CA LYS A 642 3.62 -24.20 -5.77
C LYS A 642 2.98 -24.31 -7.15
N THR A 643 2.37 -25.44 -7.48
CA THR A 643 1.88 -25.71 -8.84
C THR A 643 0.67 -24.82 -9.19
N VAL A 644 -0.23 -24.55 -8.24
CA VAL A 644 -1.38 -23.66 -8.47
C VAL A 644 -0.91 -22.24 -8.80
N THR A 645 0.09 -21.70 -8.11
CA THR A 645 0.63 -20.37 -8.39
C THR A 645 1.36 -20.32 -9.73
N ASP A 646 2.18 -21.31 -10.05
CA ASP A 646 2.89 -21.41 -11.33
C ASP A 646 1.91 -21.51 -12.52
N LYS A 647 0.85 -22.29 -12.40
CA LYS A 647 -0.19 -22.40 -13.42
C LYS A 647 -0.96 -21.08 -13.58
N LEU A 648 -1.37 -20.47 -12.48
CA LEU A 648 -2.19 -19.25 -12.53
C LEU A 648 -1.46 -18.09 -13.18
N ILE A 649 -0.21 -17.81 -12.81
CA ILE A 649 0.55 -16.71 -13.46
C ILE A 649 0.74 -16.95 -14.97
N ASN A 650 0.96 -18.19 -15.39
CA ASN A 650 1.08 -18.53 -16.79
C ASN A 650 -0.24 -18.34 -17.55
N LYS A 651 -1.38 -18.56 -16.90
CA LYS A 651 -2.71 -18.29 -17.48
C LYS A 651 -3.02 -16.79 -17.54
N LEU A 652 -2.68 -16.02 -16.51
CA LEU A 652 -2.81 -14.56 -16.51
C LEU A 652 -2.03 -13.94 -17.70
N ARG A 653 -0.81 -14.41 -17.95
CA ARG A 653 0.06 -13.94 -19.05
C ARG A 653 -0.49 -14.18 -20.46
N LYS A 654 -1.51 -15.02 -20.62
CA LYS A 654 -2.18 -15.23 -21.92
C LYS A 654 -3.03 -14.02 -22.36
N THR A 655 -3.46 -13.17 -21.43
CA THR A 655 -4.31 -12.02 -21.73
C THR A 655 -3.49 -10.73 -21.65
N PRO A 656 -3.46 -9.89 -22.70
CA PRO A 656 -2.73 -8.62 -22.68
C PRO A 656 -3.22 -7.67 -21.60
N THR A 657 -2.29 -6.96 -20.99
CA THR A 657 -2.58 -5.94 -19.96
C THR A 657 -2.64 -4.54 -20.55
N TYR A 658 -3.34 -3.66 -19.86
CA TYR A 658 -3.37 -2.23 -20.19
C TYR A 658 -1.94 -1.65 -20.21
N ARG A 659 -1.63 -0.92 -21.32
CA ARG A 659 -0.32 -0.29 -21.57
C ARG A 659 0.86 -1.28 -21.56
N GLY A 660 0.64 -2.54 -21.84
CA GLY A 660 1.69 -3.56 -21.88
C GLY A 660 2.35 -3.83 -20.53
N ALA A 661 1.66 -3.58 -19.42
CA ALA A 661 2.19 -3.81 -18.09
C ALA A 661 2.55 -5.29 -17.88
N LYS A 662 3.68 -5.56 -17.24
CA LYS A 662 4.12 -6.92 -16.93
C LYS A 662 3.26 -7.50 -15.80
N HIS A 663 2.71 -8.69 -16.03
CA HIS A 663 1.96 -9.41 -15.00
C HIS A 663 2.86 -9.82 -13.83
N THR A 664 2.43 -9.54 -12.61
CA THR A 664 3.03 -10.01 -11.36
C THR A 664 1.96 -10.63 -10.49
N LEU A 665 2.29 -11.64 -9.70
CA LEU A 665 1.36 -12.32 -8.79
C LEU A 665 1.80 -12.12 -7.35
N SER A 666 0.84 -11.91 -6.44
CA SER A 666 1.11 -11.87 -5.00
C SER A 666 0.25 -12.86 -4.22
N ILE A 667 0.82 -13.38 -3.16
CA ILE A 667 0.12 -14.16 -2.14
C ILE A 667 0.08 -13.32 -0.87
N LEU A 668 -0.92 -12.44 -0.82
CA LEU A 668 -1.07 -11.43 0.22
C LEU A 668 -2.54 -11.14 0.46
N THR A 669 -3.02 -11.31 1.68
CA THR A 669 -4.44 -11.06 2.03
C THR A 669 -4.65 -9.81 2.86
N ILE A 670 -3.60 -9.27 3.48
CA ILE A 670 -3.76 -8.20 4.47
C ILE A 670 -4.66 -8.74 5.61
N THR A 671 -5.45 -7.91 6.30
CA THR A 671 -6.48 -8.36 7.26
C THR A 671 -7.75 -8.92 6.59
N SER A 672 -7.79 -8.87 5.26
CA SER A 672 -8.97 -9.32 4.49
C SER A 672 -9.19 -10.83 4.49
N ASN A 673 -8.23 -11.62 5.00
CA ASN A 673 -8.38 -13.08 5.16
C ASN A 673 -9.66 -13.46 5.93
N VAL A 674 -10.05 -12.65 6.92
CA VAL A 674 -11.32 -12.80 7.66
C VAL A 674 -12.52 -12.60 6.73
N VAL A 675 -12.49 -11.53 5.91
CA VAL A 675 -13.58 -11.21 4.96
C VAL A 675 -13.70 -12.26 3.87
N TYR A 676 -12.58 -12.79 3.34
CA TYR A 676 -12.58 -13.86 2.35
C TYR A 676 -13.22 -15.14 2.93
N GLY A 677 -12.81 -15.53 4.13
CA GLY A 677 -13.37 -16.68 4.82
C GLY A 677 -14.88 -16.54 5.06
N LYS A 678 -15.31 -15.37 5.56
CA LYS A 678 -16.73 -15.04 5.80
C LYS A 678 -17.58 -15.14 4.54
N LYS A 679 -17.01 -14.86 3.37
CA LYS A 679 -17.70 -14.90 2.07
C LYS A 679 -17.54 -16.22 1.32
N THR A 680 -16.94 -17.26 1.92
CA THR A 680 -16.67 -18.56 1.31
C THR A 680 -17.35 -19.67 2.09
N GLY A 681 -17.99 -20.60 1.38
CA GLY A 681 -18.61 -21.83 1.91
C GLY A 681 -17.59 -22.78 2.55
N SER A 682 -18.05 -23.95 3.04
CA SER A 682 -17.16 -25.02 3.50
C SER A 682 -16.28 -25.51 2.36
N THR A 683 -15.07 -26.01 2.67
CA THR A 683 -14.07 -26.43 1.66
C THR A 683 -13.63 -27.87 1.89
N PRO A 684 -13.15 -28.57 0.85
CA PRO A 684 -12.83 -30.02 0.90
C PRO A 684 -11.79 -30.41 1.96
N ASP A 685 -10.95 -29.45 2.41
CA ASP A 685 -9.97 -29.64 3.50
C ASP A 685 -10.59 -29.68 4.92
N GLY A 686 -11.93 -29.55 5.00
CA GLY A 686 -12.68 -29.55 6.27
C GLY A 686 -12.87 -28.17 6.90
N ARG A 687 -12.38 -27.06 6.31
CA ARG A 687 -12.68 -25.70 6.77
C ARG A 687 -14.17 -25.42 6.60
N LYS A 688 -14.82 -24.93 7.64
CA LYS A 688 -16.25 -24.64 7.64
C LYS A 688 -16.59 -23.27 7.05
N ALA A 689 -17.79 -23.15 6.51
CA ALA A 689 -18.30 -21.90 5.96
C ALA A 689 -18.16 -20.74 6.94
N GLY A 690 -17.62 -19.62 6.47
CA GLY A 690 -17.41 -18.42 7.29
C GLY A 690 -16.15 -18.40 8.15
N GLN A 691 -15.44 -19.51 8.33
CA GLN A 691 -14.15 -19.50 9.03
C GLN A 691 -13.11 -18.66 8.26
N PRO A 692 -12.29 -17.84 8.93
CA PRO A 692 -11.21 -17.09 8.29
C PRO A 692 -10.25 -17.97 7.47
N PHE A 693 -9.67 -17.43 6.43
CA PHE A 693 -8.47 -18.00 5.80
C PHE A 693 -7.24 -17.69 6.62
N ALA A 694 -6.17 -18.45 6.44
CA ALA A 694 -4.85 -18.00 6.88
C ALA A 694 -4.40 -16.76 6.09
N PRO A 695 -3.63 -15.83 6.68
CA PRO A 695 -3.17 -14.63 6.00
C PRO A 695 -2.04 -14.97 5.00
N GLY A 696 -2.08 -14.38 3.81
CA GLY A 696 -1.03 -14.55 2.80
C GLY A 696 -0.77 -16.00 2.43
N CYS A 697 0.47 -16.41 2.54
CA CYS A 697 0.95 -17.77 2.27
C CYS A 697 1.03 -18.65 3.54
N ASN A 698 0.53 -18.15 4.66
CA ASN A 698 0.55 -18.93 5.90
C ASN A 698 -0.23 -20.24 5.76
N PRO A 699 0.23 -21.31 6.42
CA PRO A 699 -0.58 -22.50 6.65
C PRO A 699 -1.87 -22.16 7.41
N MET A 700 -2.91 -22.97 7.26
CA MET A 700 -4.14 -22.80 8.01
C MET A 700 -3.91 -23.04 9.52
N HIS A 701 -4.57 -22.22 10.35
CA HIS A 701 -4.42 -22.24 11.80
C HIS A 701 -4.60 -23.63 12.39
N GLY A 702 -3.70 -24.02 13.28
CA GLY A 702 -3.71 -25.33 13.96
C GLY A 702 -3.30 -26.52 13.08
N ARG A 703 -2.80 -26.29 11.86
CA ARG A 703 -2.33 -27.36 10.97
C ARG A 703 -0.82 -27.52 10.93
N GLU A 704 -0.08 -26.61 11.56
CA GLU A 704 1.40 -26.61 11.67
C GLU A 704 1.80 -27.35 12.94
N PHE A 705 2.14 -28.62 12.86
CA PHE A 705 2.48 -29.46 14.01
C PHE A 705 3.95 -29.93 14.01
N SER A 706 4.68 -29.73 12.90
CA SER A 706 6.07 -30.17 12.74
C SER A 706 7.10 -29.12 13.21
N GLY A 707 6.65 -28.03 13.83
CA GLY A 707 7.50 -26.95 14.36
C GLY A 707 7.75 -25.79 13.41
N ALA A 708 8.42 -24.76 13.91
CA ALA A 708 8.65 -23.49 13.26
C ALA A 708 9.40 -23.62 11.92
N VAL A 709 10.50 -24.38 11.92
CA VAL A 709 11.36 -24.54 10.75
C VAL A 709 10.63 -25.27 9.61
N ALA A 710 9.79 -26.26 9.94
CA ALA A 710 8.99 -26.98 8.95
C ALA A 710 7.94 -26.07 8.30
N SER A 711 7.25 -25.25 9.12
CA SER A 711 6.27 -24.27 8.61
C SER A 711 6.92 -23.28 7.64
N LEU A 712 8.05 -22.69 8.02
CA LEU A 712 8.81 -21.78 7.17
C LEU A 712 9.32 -22.47 5.90
N SER A 713 9.76 -23.73 5.99
CA SER A 713 10.24 -24.50 4.83
C SER A 713 9.15 -24.73 3.78
N SER A 714 7.92 -25.07 4.19
CA SER A 714 6.78 -25.20 3.27
C SER A 714 6.52 -23.90 2.49
N VAL A 715 6.51 -22.75 3.19
CA VAL A 715 6.30 -21.46 2.55
C VAL A 715 7.45 -21.10 1.59
N ALA A 716 8.69 -21.41 1.95
CA ALA A 716 9.87 -21.13 1.12
C ALA A 716 9.87 -21.89 -0.23
N LYS A 717 9.10 -22.98 -0.37
CA LYS A 717 8.97 -23.74 -1.63
C LYS A 717 8.09 -23.03 -2.67
N VAL A 718 7.30 -22.02 -2.28
CA VAL A 718 6.49 -21.24 -3.23
C VAL A 718 7.42 -20.33 -4.04
N ASN A 719 7.35 -20.46 -5.36
CA ASN A 719 8.31 -19.86 -6.28
C ASN A 719 8.13 -18.33 -6.39
N TYR A 720 9.15 -17.56 -6.01
CA TYR A 720 9.13 -16.10 -6.13
C TYR A 720 9.05 -15.62 -7.60
N ASP A 721 9.64 -16.32 -8.56
CA ASP A 721 9.54 -15.94 -9.98
C ASP A 721 8.12 -16.03 -10.54
N SER A 722 7.29 -16.87 -9.95
CA SER A 722 5.85 -16.91 -10.22
C SER A 722 5.08 -15.83 -9.44
N CYS A 723 5.59 -15.41 -8.30
CA CYS A 723 4.93 -14.51 -7.36
C CYS A 723 5.74 -13.23 -7.10
N MET A 724 6.22 -12.56 -8.16
CA MET A 724 7.10 -11.39 -8.07
C MET A 724 6.46 -10.15 -7.41
N ASP A 725 5.13 -10.14 -7.22
CA ASP A 725 4.44 -9.12 -6.43
C ASP A 725 4.42 -9.43 -4.93
N GLY A 726 5.08 -10.52 -4.53
CA GLY A 726 5.42 -10.88 -3.17
C GLY A 726 4.66 -12.04 -2.55
N ILE A 727 5.31 -12.71 -1.61
CA ILE A 727 4.80 -13.86 -0.86
C ILE A 727 4.83 -13.49 0.62
N SER A 728 3.68 -13.07 1.16
CA SER A 728 3.59 -12.66 2.56
C SER A 728 3.51 -13.87 3.47
N ASN A 729 4.36 -13.88 4.49
CA ASN A 729 4.32 -14.84 5.59
C ASN A 729 4.37 -14.10 6.93
N THR A 730 3.53 -14.51 7.88
CA THR A 730 3.51 -13.97 9.25
C THR A 730 3.75 -15.08 10.24
N PHE A 731 4.77 -14.91 11.05
CA PHE A 731 5.28 -15.91 11.96
C PHE A 731 5.18 -15.41 13.40
N SER A 732 4.55 -16.21 14.26
CA SER A 732 4.45 -15.92 15.69
C SER A 732 5.20 -16.97 16.49
N ILE A 733 6.10 -16.53 17.36
CA ILE A 733 6.93 -17.43 18.17
C ILE A 733 6.96 -16.95 19.63
N VAL A 734 6.88 -17.93 20.53
CA VAL A 734 6.97 -17.64 21.97
C VAL A 734 8.42 -17.26 22.32
N PRO A 735 8.66 -16.20 23.10
CA PRO A 735 10.00 -15.69 23.37
C PRO A 735 11.01 -16.73 23.87
N ASN A 736 10.58 -17.66 24.72
CA ASN A 736 11.46 -18.70 25.27
C ASN A 736 11.88 -19.77 24.26
N THR A 737 11.14 -19.91 23.16
CA THR A 737 11.48 -20.86 22.08
C THR A 737 12.73 -20.44 21.32
N ILE A 738 12.95 -19.12 21.17
CA ILE A 738 14.15 -18.57 20.49
C ILE A 738 15.29 -18.25 21.46
N GLY A 739 15.19 -18.58 22.75
CA GLY A 739 16.26 -18.42 23.72
C GLY A 739 15.83 -17.85 25.06
N LYS A 740 16.66 -18.05 26.07
CA LYS A 740 16.44 -17.57 27.43
C LYS A 740 16.97 -16.15 27.63
N THR A 741 18.09 -15.83 27.04
CA THR A 741 18.74 -14.50 27.09
C THR A 741 18.46 -13.70 25.83
N LEU A 742 18.65 -12.38 25.89
CA LEU A 742 18.52 -11.53 24.71
C LEU A 742 19.50 -11.91 23.62
N ALA A 743 20.76 -12.19 23.95
CA ALA A 743 21.79 -12.58 23.00
C ALA A 743 21.43 -13.89 22.27
N GLU A 744 20.91 -14.89 23.00
CA GLU A 744 20.43 -16.13 22.39
C GLU A 744 19.26 -15.86 21.44
N ARG A 745 18.29 -15.03 21.86
CA ARG A 745 17.13 -14.66 21.02
C ARG A 745 17.55 -13.94 19.75
N GLN A 746 18.45 -12.98 19.84
CA GLN A 746 19.00 -12.27 18.67
C GLN A 746 19.73 -13.24 17.74
N GLY A 747 20.62 -14.06 18.25
CA GLY A 747 21.37 -15.04 17.46
C GLY A 747 20.47 -16.07 16.77
N ASN A 748 19.49 -16.61 17.50
CA ASN A 748 18.59 -17.62 16.97
C ASN A 748 17.59 -17.05 15.95
N LEU A 749 17.08 -15.83 16.17
CA LEU A 749 16.24 -15.15 15.19
C LEU A 749 17.04 -14.80 13.92
N SER A 750 18.28 -14.32 14.07
CA SER A 750 19.17 -14.05 12.95
C SER A 750 19.46 -15.32 12.15
N GLY A 751 19.77 -16.43 12.82
CA GLY A 751 19.99 -17.74 12.19
C GLY A 751 18.75 -18.28 11.47
N LEU A 752 17.56 -18.08 12.06
CA LEU A 752 16.27 -18.44 11.45
C LEU A 752 16.03 -17.66 10.15
N LEU A 753 16.27 -16.35 10.16
CA LEU A 753 16.15 -15.49 8.98
C LEU A 753 17.16 -15.88 7.89
N ASP A 754 18.43 -16.11 8.26
CA ASP A 754 19.47 -16.57 7.32
C ASP A 754 19.07 -17.89 6.67
N GLY A 755 18.60 -18.86 7.45
CA GLY A 755 18.15 -20.17 6.96
C GLY A 755 16.93 -20.09 6.06
N TYR A 756 15.93 -19.32 6.46
CA TYR A 756 14.68 -19.12 5.71
C TYR A 756 14.93 -18.47 4.35
N PHE A 757 15.67 -17.36 4.31
CA PHE A 757 15.97 -16.68 3.05
C PHE A 757 16.96 -17.46 2.16
N THR A 758 17.87 -18.25 2.73
CA THR A 758 18.74 -19.14 1.96
C THR A 758 17.95 -20.25 1.24
N LYS A 759 16.80 -20.68 1.79
CA LYS A 759 15.88 -21.62 1.13
C LYS A 759 15.06 -20.99 -0.01
N GLY A 760 15.25 -19.70 -0.33
CA GLY A 760 14.54 -19.00 -1.41
C GLY A 760 13.25 -18.32 -0.95
N ALA A 761 13.01 -18.20 0.33
CA ALA A 761 11.87 -17.47 0.88
C ALA A 761 11.97 -15.95 0.58
N HIS A 762 10.83 -15.29 0.49
CA HIS A 762 10.75 -13.90 0.10
C HIS A 762 10.61 -12.93 1.30
N HIS A 763 9.61 -13.13 2.17
CA HIS A 763 9.22 -12.16 3.19
C HIS A 763 8.86 -12.85 4.51
N LEU A 764 9.15 -12.18 5.63
CA LEU A 764 8.75 -12.62 6.95
C LEU A 764 8.34 -11.44 7.85
N ASN A 765 7.12 -11.49 8.36
CA ASN A 765 6.71 -10.78 9.57
C ASN A 765 7.03 -11.65 10.78
N VAL A 766 7.61 -11.05 11.83
CA VAL A 766 7.91 -11.76 13.06
C VAL A 766 7.18 -11.11 14.24
N ASN A 767 6.39 -11.89 14.96
CA ASN A 767 5.82 -11.55 16.24
C ASN A 767 6.50 -12.38 17.33
N VAL A 768 7.15 -11.73 18.29
CA VAL A 768 7.76 -12.41 19.45
C VAL A 768 6.93 -12.08 20.67
N LEU A 769 5.88 -12.87 20.92
CA LEU A 769 4.93 -12.62 22.00
C LEU A 769 4.21 -13.91 22.41
N LYS A 770 3.49 -13.84 23.53
CA LYS A 770 2.67 -14.93 24.03
C LYS A 770 1.21 -14.70 23.66
N ARG A 771 0.45 -15.79 23.51
CA ARG A 771 -1.00 -15.75 23.25
C ARG A 771 -1.76 -15.03 24.35
N GLU A 772 -1.40 -15.30 25.61
CA GLU A 772 -2.01 -14.71 26.80
C GLU A 772 -1.93 -13.17 26.81
N THR A 773 -0.86 -12.61 26.25
CA THR A 773 -0.73 -11.14 26.10
C THR A 773 -1.81 -10.55 25.18
N LEU A 774 -2.18 -11.26 24.12
CA LEU A 774 -3.24 -10.82 23.20
C LEU A 774 -4.64 -11.03 23.79
N GLU A 775 -4.83 -12.11 24.56
CA GLU A 775 -6.09 -12.38 25.27
C GLU A 775 -6.32 -11.32 26.33
N ASP A 776 -5.29 -10.95 27.09
CA ASP A 776 -5.35 -9.86 28.08
C ASP A 776 -5.59 -8.50 27.41
N ALA A 777 -4.90 -8.20 26.30
CA ALA A 777 -5.12 -6.98 25.53
C ALA A 777 -6.52 -6.88 24.90
N MET A 778 -7.14 -8.01 24.60
CA MET A 778 -8.53 -8.05 24.15
C MET A 778 -9.53 -7.80 25.29
N ALA A 779 -9.22 -8.27 26.51
CA ALA A 779 -10.03 -8.08 27.69
C ALA A 779 -9.86 -6.68 28.31
N HIS A 780 -8.63 -6.13 28.30
CA HIS A 780 -8.20 -4.89 28.94
C HIS A 780 -7.45 -3.97 27.96
N PRO A 781 -8.11 -3.47 26.88
CA PRO A 781 -7.47 -2.70 25.82
C PRO A 781 -6.82 -1.39 26.30
N GLU A 782 -7.29 -0.83 27.40
CA GLU A 782 -6.74 0.37 28.04
C GLU A 782 -5.30 0.21 28.53
N ASN A 783 -4.89 -1.02 28.88
CA ASN A 783 -3.53 -1.34 29.32
C ASN A 783 -2.54 -1.48 28.14
N TYR A 784 -3.06 -1.60 26.89
CA TYR A 784 -2.27 -1.92 25.70
C TYR A 784 -2.49 -0.95 24.53
N PRO A 785 -2.55 0.40 24.74
CA PRO A 785 -2.96 1.34 23.71
C PRO A 785 -2.06 1.34 22.47
N ASN A 786 -0.80 0.94 22.61
CA ASN A 786 0.23 0.95 21.58
C ASN A 786 0.75 -0.47 21.23
N LEU A 787 0.08 -1.54 21.71
CA LEU A 787 0.48 -2.90 21.37
C LEU A 787 0.43 -3.10 19.87
N THR A 788 1.59 -3.21 19.25
CA THR A 788 1.75 -3.40 17.81
C THR A 788 1.91 -4.88 17.51
N ILE A 789 1.17 -5.35 16.50
CA ILE A 789 1.24 -6.73 16.02
C ILE A 789 1.36 -6.76 14.50
N ARG A 790 2.21 -7.65 14.00
CA ARG A 790 2.31 -7.95 12.57
C ARG A 790 1.15 -8.86 12.15
N VAL A 791 0.44 -8.51 11.08
CA VAL A 791 -0.77 -9.25 10.68
C VAL A 791 -0.62 -9.95 9.32
N SER A 792 -0.23 -9.26 8.28
CA SER A 792 0.04 -9.83 6.94
C SER A 792 0.71 -8.77 6.05
N GLY A 793 2.04 -8.69 6.10
CA GLY A 793 2.84 -7.71 5.36
C GLY A 793 2.85 -6.30 5.97
N TYR A 794 2.15 -6.06 7.06
CA TYR A 794 2.17 -4.80 7.81
C TYR A 794 1.78 -5.02 9.28
N ALA A 795 1.95 -3.99 10.09
CA ALA A 795 1.56 -3.99 11.50
C ALA A 795 0.27 -3.20 11.71
N VAL A 796 -0.39 -3.50 12.82
CA VAL A 796 -1.54 -2.75 13.34
C VAL A 796 -1.44 -2.63 14.86
N ASN A 797 -2.11 -1.67 15.44
CA ASN A 797 -2.37 -1.69 16.88
C ASN A 797 -3.46 -2.73 17.15
N PHE A 798 -3.13 -3.76 17.94
CA PHE A 798 -4.02 -4.90 18.19
C PHE A 798 -5.40 -4.48 18.71
N VAL A 799 -5.44 -3.50 19.60
CA VAL A 799 -6.69 -2.98 20.20
C VAL A 799 -7.60 -2.24 19.21
N LYS A 800 -7.08 -1.86 18.01
CA LYS A 800 -7.88 -1.25 16.95
C LYS A 800 -8.53 -2.25 16.00
N LEU A 801 -8.16 -3.52 16.09
CA LEU A 801 -8.78 -4.59 15.32
C LEU A 801 -10.21 -4.83 15.78
N THR A 802 -11.09 -5.22 14.85
CA THR A 802 -12.43 -5.70 15.23
C THR A 802 -12.31 -6.96 16.10
N PRO A 803 -13.27 -7.24 17.00
CA PRO A 803 -13.24 -8.45 17.83
C PRO A 803 -13.06 -9.75 17.03
N GLN A 804 -13.57 -9.79 15.78
CA GLN A 804 -13.42 -10.94 14.90
C GLN A 804 -11.97 -11.07 14.38
N GLN A 805 -11.34 -9.96 14.04
CA GLN A 805 -9.92 -9.92 13.61
C GLN A 805 -8.99 -10.24 14.80
N GLN A 806 -9.28 -9.74 16.00
CA GLN A 806 -8.51 -10.07 17.21
C GLN A 806 -8.56 -11.58 17.48
N LYS A 807 -9.75 -12.19 17.43
CA LYS A 807 -9.91 -13.65 17.59
C LYS A 807 -9.16 -14.44 16.52
N GLU A 808 -9.14 -13.95 15.28
CA GLU A 808 -8.37 -14.60 14.21
C GLU A 808 -6.88 -14.57 14.51
N VAL A 809 -6.35 -13.43 14.96
CA VAL A 809 -4.93 -13.29 15.33
C VAL A 809 -4.56 -14.20 16.52
N ILE A 810 -5.41 -14.27 17.54
CA ILE A 810 -5.22 -15.15 18.71
C ILE A 810 -5.27 -16.63 18.31
N ALA A 811 -6.09 -16.99 17.30
CA ALA A 811 -6.22 -18.35 16.81
C ALA A 811 -5.02 -18.83 15.95
N ARG A 812 -4.12 -17.95 15.55
CA ARG A 812 -2.92 -18.31 14.77
C ARG A 812 -2.00 -19.24 15.56
N THR A 813 -1.14 -19.95 14.83
CA THR A 813 -0.12 -20.79 15.46
C THR A 813 0.94 -19.94 16.14
N PHE A 814 1.17 -20.19 17.43
CA PHE A 814 2.30 -19.66 18.19
C PHE A 814 3.30 -20.79 18.36
N HIS A 815 4.43 -20.70 17.69
CA HIS A 815 5.41 -21.77 17.72
C HIS A 815 6.10 -21.84 19.08
N GLU A 816 5.96 -22.99 19.75
CA GLU A 816 6.58 -23.31 21.03
C GLU A 816 7.80 -24.24 20.83
N LYS A 817 8.04 -24.70 19.58
CA LYS A 817 9.17 -25.55 19.16
C LYS A 817 9.75 -25.00 17.86
N MET A 818 11.08 -25.08 17.75
CA MET A 818 11.81 -24.72 16.51
C MET A 818 11.57 -25.71 15.38
#